data_d08ebf494f0a0b013fd24218528d5b6b
#
_entry.id   d08ebf494f0a0b013fd24218528d5b6b
#
_cell.length_a   1.000
_cell.length_b   1.000
_cell.length_c   1.000
_cell.angle_alpha   90.00
_cell.angle_beta   90.00
_cell.angle_gamma   90.00
#
_symmetry.space_group_name_H-M   'P 1'
#
loop_
_entity.id
_entity.type
_entity.pdbx_description
1 polymer ?
#
loop_
_entity_poly.entity_id
_entity_poly.type
_entity_poly.pdbx_seq_one_letter_code
_entity_poly.pdbx_strand_id
1 'polypeptide(L)'
;MALPPRPMGPVDSGITMEDMMPSEASVNIDVMEPESFEGGAEVIEDGQGGAVIQSLLDSLNGEVMDEPLEHSVNLADHLEDGYLGELSSELRASFEDDMESRSEWEEAYTKGLDQLGIKQIERTQPFQGASGVTHPLIAESVTQFQAQAYKELLPSGGPVKTQVLGLQDAEREEQATRVKNYMNYQIMEVMEEFDPDMDQLLFYLPLSGSCFKKVYYDEAKQRAVAQFIPAQDLVVPYAASDLATASRVTHVLKMDANAIRKLQIAGMYRDVELSTFEGDDDEVRQKVDEIQGTSKTYMDDVYTILEMHVDLDIEGFEDMSPDGEPTGIALPYIVSVDEGSGHILSIRRNFEEDSPLAKKQQYFVHYKFMPGLGFYGFGLIHMIGGLGRAATSILRQLIDAGTLVNLPAGFKARGVRVRNEDEPLQPGEWRDIDAPGGNIRDAIIPLPYKEPSSTLASLLGTLIEGGRRFVQLADQQTGDTNSQAPVGTTVALLERGMKVMSAIHKRLHYAQKQEFRVLARIFRDNLPQEYPYDVQGGERQIMASDFDNRVDVIPVSDPNIFSMAQRVTLAQTQLQLAQSNPEMHNLHAAYKRMYQALEVQNIDEVLPPPPQPEPLDPAIENARALMGEILTTFPDQDHDAHIRIHLMFMQTPLVSTSPTVMGTFYAHVMEHLSQKARIMVETEIGEIIKQAQTSVSAGQLDPQAAQAQIAQVQQDMQDPAQMEKLISMQMEQLMTEVMPQLMPQGKSPMDDPLVQIRMQELAIKEKDLLRKTEEDQGQMLVELQKMQQRATTDS
;
A
#
# COMPACT_ATOMS: atom_id res chain seq x y z
N MET A 1 28.81 -37.95 20.57
CA MET A 1 29.46 -37.75 21.87
C MET A 1 28.99 -36.42 22.37
N ALA A 2 27.99 -36.42 23.23
CA ALA A 2 27.39 -35.25 23.83
C ALA A 2 27.93 -35.11 25.25
N LEU A 3 28.42 -33.94 25.60
CA LEU A 3 28.84 -33.55 26.95
C LEU A 3 27.62 -33.20 27.82
N PRO A 4 27.58 -33.59 29.11
CA PRO A 4 26.50 -33.29 30.01
C PRO A 4 26.59 -31.85 30.57
N PRO A 5 25.48 -31.22 30.98
CA PRO A 5 25.49 -29.88 31.57
C PRO A 5 25.97 -29.91 33.02
N ARG A 6 26.73 -28.89 33.41
CA ARG A 6 27.18 -28.62 34.77
C ARG A 6 26.02 -28.16 35.67
N PRO A 7 25.92 -28.54 36.94
CA PRO A 7 24.96 -28.02 37.87
C PRO A 7 25.33 -26.61 38.37
N MET A 8 24.37 -25.69 38.35
CA MET A 8 24.49 -24.40 39.04
C MET A 8 24.20 -24.60 40.54
N GLY A 9 25.09 -24.08 41.38
CA GLY A 9 24.91 -24.00 42.80
C GLY A 9 23.91 -22.91 43.21
N PRO A 10 23.39 -22.96 44.44
CA PRO A 10 22.35 -22.02 44.87
C PRO A 10 22.90 -20.63 45.08
N VAL A 11 22.20 -19.65 44.48
CA VAL A 11 22.40 -18.23 44.76
C VAL A 11 21.51 -17.88 45.94
N ASP A 12 22.15 -17.44 47.01
CA ASP A 12 21.55 -16.95 48.26
C ASP A 12 20.84 -15.61 47.97
N SER A 13 19.51 -15.59 47.94
CA SER A 13 18.73 -14.38 47.79
C SER A 13 18.19 -13.90 49.14
N GLY A 14 19.05 -13.24 49.88
CA GLY A 14 18.69 -12.48 51.06
C GLY A 14 18.23 -11.06 50.70
N ILE A 15 16.99 -10.92 50.21
CA ILE A 15 16.28 -9.64 50.16
C ILE A 15 14.92 -9.88 50.81
N THR A 16 14.73 -9.33 52.00
CA THR A 16 13.46 -9.35 52.72
C THR A 16 12.53 -8.30 52.17
N MET A 17 11.21 -8.58 52.25
CA MET A 17 10.12 -7.76 51.70
C MET A 17 9.97 -6.37 52.35
N GLU A 18 10.85 -5.96 53.26
CA GLU A 18 10.84 -4.68 53.98
C GLU A 18 11.66 -3.56 53.28
N ASP A 19 12.45 -3.87 52.26
CA ASP A 19 13.30 -2.88 51.57
C ASP A 19 12.66 -2.22 50.32
N MET A 20 11.36 -2.46 50.06
CA MET A 20 10.65 -1.88 48.90
C MET A 20 9.52 -0.93 49.28
N MET A 21 9.64 -0.20 50.38
CA MET A 21 8.76 0.96 50.61
C MET A 21 9.50 2.22 50.15
N PRO A 22 9.02 2.99 49.16
CA PRO A 22 9.55 4.30 48.89
C PRO A 22 9.17 5.24 50.03
N SER A 23 10.17 5.94 50.56
CA SER A 23 10.05 7.03 51.52
C SER A 23 9.00 8.05 51.07
N GLU A 24 8.15 8.47 51.98
CA GLU A 24 7.21 9.58 51.83
C GLU A 24 7.92 10.85 51.32
N ALA A 25 7.82 11.06 50.01
CA ALA A 25 8.08 12.39 49.44
C ALA A 25 6.83 13.25 49.69
N SER A 26 6.92 14.14 50.64
CA SER A 26 5.92 15.18 50.89
C SER A 26 5.76 16.02 49.61
N VAL A 27 4.67 15.79 48.89
CA VAL A 27 4.25 16.68 47.81
C VAL A 27 3.68 17.94 48.45
N ASN A 28 4.44 19.03 48.40
CA ASN A 28 3.89 20.37 48.67
C ASN A 28 2.92 20.68 47.51
N ILE A 29 1.63 20.58 47.81
CA ILE A 29 0.59 21.16 46.97
C ILE A 29 0.59 22.65 47.32
N ASP A 30 1.20 23.46 46.43
CA ASP A 30 0.92 24.88 46.39
C ASP A 30 -0.55 25.05 46.02
N VAL A 31 -1.36 25.35 47.04
CA VAL A 31 -2.74 25.83 46.88
C VAL A 31 -2.62 27.21 46.20
N MET A 32 -2.81 27.25 44.88
CA MET A 32 -3.08 28.50 44.19
C MET A 32 -4.35 29.10 44.80
N GLU A 33 -4.25 30.30 45.35
CA GLU A 33 -5.42 31.11 45.74
C GLU A 33 -6.34 31.27 44.51
N PRO A 34 -7.65 31.11 44.66
CA PRO A 34 -8.55 31.29 43.52
C PRO A 34 -8.54 32.76 43.11
N GLU A 35 -8.11 33.00 41.84
CA GLU A 35 -8.35 34.29 41.21
C GLU A 35 -9.86 34.60 41.26
N SER A 36 -10.18 35.78 41.72
CA SER A 36 -11.53 36.28 41.90
C SER A 36 -12.32 36.27 40.60
N PHE A 37 -13.32 35.36 40.52
CA PHE A 37 -14.34 35.39 39.49
C PHE A 37 -15.22 36.60 39.74
N GLU A 38 -15.08 37.69 38.98
CA GLU A 38 -16.04 38.78 38.89
C GLU A 38 -17.23 38.36 37.99
N GLY A 39 -18.03 37.43 38.46
CA GLY A 39 -19.36 37.16 37.96
C GLY A 39 -20.31 37.18 39.15
N GLY A 40 -21.08 38.26 39.28
CA GLY A 40 -22.00 38.46 40.39
C GLY A 40 -23.08 37.36 40.45
N ALA A 41 -22.85 36.37 41.29
CA ALA A 41 -23.88 35.44 41.67
C ALA A 41 -24.73 36.08 42.77
N GLU A 42 -26.01 36.40 42.51
CA GLU A 42 -26.97 36.82 43.54
C GLU A 42 -27.33 35.59 44.39
N VAL A 43 -27.01 35.68 45.64
CA VAL A 43 -27.38 34.69 46.67
C VAL A 43 -28.75 35.08 47.24
N ILE A 44 -29.76 34.24 47.00
CA ILE A 44 -31.08 34.42 47.60
C ILE A 44 -31.19 33.54 48.86
N GLU A 45 -31.38 34.15 50.06
CA GLU A 45 -31.61 33.42 51.29
C GLU A 45 -33.04 32.81 51.27
N ASP A 46 -33.18 31.52 51.40
CA ASP A 46 -34.46 30.88 51.68
C ASP A 46 -34.82 31.17 53.15
N GLY A 47 -35.95 31.63 53.47
CA GLY A 47 -36.36 32.00 54.83
C GLY A 47 -36.24 30.88 55.91
N GLN A 48 -35.47 29.83 55.67
CA GLN A 48 -35.22 28.70 56.57
C GLN A 48 -33.72 28.46 56.86
N GLY A 49 -32.82 29.38 56.47
CA GLY A 49 -31.40 29.34 56.81
C GLY A 49 -30.52 28.56 55.79
N GLY A 50 -31.03 28.30 54.61
CA GLY A 50 -30.30 27.82 53.49
C GLY A 50 -30.04 28.93 52.44
N ALA A 51 -28.86 28.96 51.78
CA ALA A 51 -28.56 29.84 50.70
C ALA A 51 -28.48 29.03 49.39
N VAL A 52 -29.26 29.43 48.36
CA VAL A 52 -29.23 28.81 47.07
C VAL A 52 -28.56 29.78 46.05
N ILE A 53 -27.56 29.32 45.37
CA ILE A 53 -26.86 30.09 44.34
C ILE A 53 -27.74 30.12 43.09
N GLN A 54 -28.17 31.29 42.64
CA GLN A 54 -29.06 31.48 41.49
C GLN A 54 -28.52 30.80 40.21
N SER A 55 -27.19 30.76 40.02
CA SER A 55 -26.58 30.05 38.92
C SER A 55 -26.82 28.53 38.89
N LEU A 56 -27.13 27.94 40.08
CA LEU A 56 -27.48 26.53 40.17
C LEU A 56 -28.99 26.28 39.91
N LEU A 57 -29.84 27.28 40.14
CA LEU A 57 -31.26 27.23 39.76
C LEU A 57 -31.45 27.45 38.25
N ASP A 58 -30.67 28.34 37.66
CA ASP A 58 -30.69 28.61 36.20
C ASP A 58 -30.15 27.38 35.42
N SER A 59 -29.20 26.64 35.98
CA SER A 59 -28.73 25.37 35.39
C SER A 59 -29.71 24.20 35.60
N LEU A 60 -30.69 24.32 36.51
CA LEU A 60 -31.76 23.32 36.70
C LEU A 60 -33.06 23.67 35.93
N ASN A 61 -33.24 24.91 35.51
CA ASN A 61 -34.40 25.40 34.77
C ASN A 61 -34.05 25.97 33.38
N GLY A 62 -32.77 26.07 33.01
CA GLY A 62 -32.35 26.47 31.70
C GLY A 62 -32.48 25.29 30.74
N GLU A 63 -33.06 25.52 29.60
CA GLU A 63 -32.84 24.69 28.43
C GLU A 63 -31.35 24.36 28.37
N VAL A 64 -31.02 23.11 28.54
CA VAL A 64 -29.67 22.59 28.25
C VAL A 64 -29.47 22.97 26.80
N MET A 65 -28.68 24.00 26.54
CA MET A 65 -28.09 24.16 25.23
C MET A 65 -27.22 22.91 25.10
N ASP A 66 -27.73 21.91 24.40
CA ASP A 66 -26.97 20.74 24.05
C ASP A 66 -25.68 21.24 23.39
N GLU A 67 -24.56 21.15 24.11
CA GLU A 67 -23.27 21.33 23.47
C GLU A 67 -23.25 20.34 22.29
N PRO A 68 -22.89 20.80 21.10
CA PRO A 68 -22.92 19.92 19.93
C PRO A 68 -22.07 18.71 20.25
N LEU A 69 -22.70 17.50 20.22
CA LEU A 69 -22.05 16.22 20.51
C LEU A 69 -20.79 16.08 19.65
N GLU A 70 -19.68 15.77 20.27
CA GLU A 70 -18.46 15.49 19.53
C GLU A 70 -18.71 14.49 18.40
N HIS A 71 -18.05 14.69 17.25
CA HIS A 71 -18.25 13.87 16.05
C HIS A 71 -17.97 12.38 16.30
N SER A 72 -17.07 12.08 17.27
CA SER A 72 -16.60 10.72 17.61
C SER A 72 -17.49 9.97 18.61
N VAL A 73 -18.53 10.60 19.17
CA VAL A 73 -19.40 10.01 20.20
C VAL A 73 -20.21 8.82 19.67
N ASN A 74 -20.46 7.86 20.54
CA ASN A 74 -21.36 6.74 20.27
C ASN A 74 -22.82 7.23 20.35
N LEU A 75 -23.48 7.41 19.20
CA LEU A 75 -24.86 7.91 19.13
C LEU A 75 -25.87 6.95 19.74
N ALA A 76 -25.54 5.64 19.85
CA ALA A 76 -26.44 4.67 20.46
C ALA A 76 -26.73 4.94 21.94
N ASP A 77 -25.87 5.71 22.63
CA ASP A 77 -26.09 6.10 24.05
C ASP A 77 -27.09 7.25 24.19
N HIS A 78 -27.42 7.92 23.08
CA HIS A 78 -28.32 9.08 23.03
C HIS A 78 -29.69 8.79 22.39
N LEU A 79 -29.91 7.54 21.92
CA LEU A 79 -31.15 7.11 21.27
C LEU A 79 -32.02 6.26 22.20
N GLU A 80 -33.33 6.28 22.00
CA GLU A 80 -34.25 5.46 22.76
C GLU A 80 -34.09 3.95 22.45
N ASP A 81 -34.17 3.10 23.48
CA ASP A 81 -34.04 1.64 23.31
C ASP A 81 -35.11 1.04 22.37
N GLY A 82 -36.31 1.66 22.29
CA GLY A 82 -37.36 1.25 21.36
C GLY A 82 -36.93 1.43 19.89
N TYR A 83 -36.38 2.59 19.56
CA TYR A 83 -35.87 2.91 18.23
C TYR A 83 -34.68 2.02 17.87
N LEU A 84 -33.75 1.82 18.82
CA LEU A 84 -32.59 0.93 18.62
C LEU A 84 -33.02 -0.52 18.36
N GLY A 85 -34.11 -1.00 19.02
CA GLY A 85 -34.65 -2.32 18.77
C GLY A 85 -35.26 -2.50 17.38
N GLU A 86 -35.98 -1.49 16.88
CA GLU A 86 -36.54 -1.50 15.50
C GLU A 86 -35.40 -1.44 14.46
N LEU A 87 -34.45 -0.52 14.62
CA LEU A 87 -33.30 -0.39 13.76
C LEU A 87 -32.45 -1.68 13.71
N SER A 88 -32.21 -2.31 14.87
CA SER A 88 -31.49 -3.59 14.93
C SER A 88 -32.22 -4.68 14.14
N SER A 89 -33.54 -4.79 14.29
CA SER A 89 -34.33 -5.78 13.57
C SER A 89 -34.27 -5.58 12.05
N GLU A 90 -34.34 -4.33 11.57
CA GLU A 90 -34.21 -3.99 10.15
C GLU A 90 -32.81 -4.32 9.60
N LEU A 91 -31.76 -3.95 10.33
CA LEU A 91 -30.37 -4.22 9.95
C LEU A 91 -30.07 -5.72 9.89
N ARG A 92 -30.55 -6.49 10.86
CA ARG A 92 -30.38 -7.96 10.87
C ARG A 92 -31.13 -8.63 9.72
N ALA A 93 -32.39 -8.24 9.44
CA ALA A 93 -33.13 -8.73 8.28
C ALA A 93 -32.39 -8.40 6.96
N SER A 94 -31.85 -7.20 6.85
CA SER A 94 -31.03 -6.79 5.70
C SER A 94 -29.75 -7.61 5.55
N PHE A 95 -29.13 -8.01 6.66
CA PHE A 95 -27.96 -8.90 6.67
C PHE A 95 -28.32 -10.31 6.19
N GLU A 96 -29.47 -10.86 6.63
CA GLU A 96 -29.97 -12.16 6.18
C GLU A 96 -30.25 -12.17 4.68
N ASP A 97 -30.87 -11.11 4.13
CA ASP A 97 -31.09 -10.94 2.69
C ASP A 97 -29.76 -10.91 1.91
N ASP A 98 -28.74 -10.21 2.44
CA ASP A 98 -27.43 -10.14 1.81
C ASP A 98 -26.71 -11.49 1.83
N MET A 99 -26.85 -12.29 2.91
CA MET A 99 -26.33 -13.66 2.99
C MET A 99 -27.04 -14.58 1.97
N GLU A 100 -28.37 -14.52 1.88
CA GLU A 100 -29.10 -15.29 0.89
C GLU A 100 -28.70 -14.96 -0.55
N SER A 101 -28.46 -13.66 -0.83
CA SER A 101 -28.08 -13.19 -2.16
C SER A 101 -26.79 -13.80 -2.71
N ARG A 102 -25.84 -14.23 -1.85
CA ARG A 102 -24.55 -14.86 -2.22
C ARG A 102 -24.50 -16.38 -2.09
N SER A 103 -25.58 -17.01 -1.65
CA SER A 103 -25.64 -18.43 -1.30
C SER A 103 -25.14 -19.39 -2.40
N GLU A 104 -25.47 -19.15 -3.68
CA GLU A 104 -24.98 -19.97 -4.80
C GLU A 104 -23.45 -19.92 -4.95
N TRP A 105 -22.85 -18.73 -4.76
CA TRP A 105 -21.40 -18.54 -4.79
C TRP A 105 -20.74 -19.28 -3.62
N GLU A 106 -21.33 -19.19 -2.44
CA GLU A 106 -20.87 -19.80 -1.21
C GLU A 106 -20.96 -21.33 -1.24
N GLU A 107 -22.06 -21.88 -1.73
CA GLU A 107 -22.23 -23.33 -1.94
C GLU A 107 -21.17 -23.90 -2.91
N ALA A 108 -20.87 -23.17 -3.99
CA ALA A 108 -19.83 -23.59 -4.94
C ALA A 108 -18.43 -23.58 -4.29
N TYR A 109 -18.15 -22.60 -3.45
CA TYR A 109 -16.90 -22.47 -2.70
C TYR A 109 -16.76 -23.58 -1.65
N THR A 110 -17.79 -23.81 -0.83
CA THR A 110 -17.84 -24.85 0.21
C THR A 110 -17.59 -26.25 -0.38
N LYS A 111 -18.32 -26.59 -1.46
CA LYS A 111 -18.11 -27.87 -2.18
C LYS A 111 -16.73 -28.00 -2.82
N GLY A 112 -16.10 -26.85 -3.09
CA GLY A 112 -14.75 -26.80 -3.68
C GLY A 112 -13.64 -27.05 -2.68
N LEU A 113 -13.82 -26.71 -1.42
CA LEU A 113 -12.80 -26.86 -0.36
C LEU A 113 -12.38 -28.33 -0.18
N ASP A 114 -13.27 -29.30 -0.38
CA ASP A 114 -12.93 -30.72 -0.36
C ASP A 114 -11.85 -31.11 -1.37
N GLN A 115 -11.68 -30.33 -2.44
CA GLN A 115 -10.70 -30.60 -3.48
C GLN A 115 -9.27 -30.21 -3.11
N LEU A 116 -9.07 -29.53 -1.98
CA LEU A 116 -7.74 -29.30 -1.40
C LEU A 116 -7.09 -30.63 -0.98
N GLY A 117 -7.90 -31.65 -0.62
CA GLY A 117 -7.39 -32.96 -0.26
C GLY A 117 -6.63 -33.02 1.06
N ILE A 118 -6.83 -32.04 1.94
CA ILE A 118 -6.18 -31.96 3.25
C ILE A 118 -6.68 -33.06 4.18
N LYS A 119 -8.02 -33.30 4.16
CA LYS A 119 -8.66 -34.36 4.96
C LYS A 119 -8.70 -35.65 4.19
N GLN A 120 -8.26 -36.74 4.81
CA GLN A 120 -8.39 -38.07 4.26
C GLN A 120 -9.85 -38.57 4.39
N ILE A 121 -10.50 -38.87 3.28
CA ILE A 121 -11.91 -39.31 3.25
C ILE A 121 -11.94 -40.81 3.33
N GLU A 122 -12.53 -41.40 4.38
CA GLU A 122 -12.83 -42.82 4.43
C GLU A 122 -14.10 -43.12 3.60
N ARG A 123 -13.98 -44.04 2.61
CA ARG A 123 -15.09 -44.41 1.75
C ARG A 123 -15.49 -45.88 2.00
N THR A 124 -16.77 -46.06 2.17
CA THR A 124 -17.40 -47.38 2.33
C THR A 124 -18.06 -47.90 1.06
N GLN A 125 -18.16 -47.09 0.03
CA GLN A 125 -18.73 -47.40 -1.28
C GLN A 125 -17.69 -47.14 -2.38
N PRO A 126 -17.59 -48.03 -3.42
CA PRO A 126 -18.41 -49.20 -3.69
C PRO A 126 -18.11 -50.44 -2.83
N PHE A 127 -17.05 -50.42 -2.05
CA PHE A 127 -16.70 -51.44 -1.07
C PHE A 127 -15.98 -50.79 0.14
N GLN A 128 -15.97 -51.46 1.28
CA GLN A 128 -15.29 -50.97 2.48
C GLN A 128 -13.78 -50.87 2.27
N GLY A 129 -13.16 -49.72 2.50
CA GLY A 129 -11.78 -49.44 2.22
C GLY A 129 -11.52 -48.99 0.77
N ALA A 130 -12.54 -48.56 0.04
CA ALA A 130 -12.39 -47.89 -1.26
C ALA A 130 -11.52 -46.62 -1.12
N SER A 131 -10.80 -46.29 -2.19
CA SER A 131 -9.83 -45.18 -2.19
C SER A 131 -10.50 -43.83 -1.90
N GLY A 132 -10.04 -43.16 -0.83
CA GLY A 132 -10.43 -41.79 -0.46
C GLY A 132 -9.53 -40.71 -1.04
N VAL A 133 -8.58 -41.04 -1.92
CA VAL A 133 -7.59 -40.09 -2.44
C VAL A 133 -8.24 -38.94 -3.20
N THR A 134 -7.72 -37.74 -3.02
CA THR A 134 -8.09 -36.55 -3.78
C THR A 134 -6.91 -36.11 -4.65
N HIS A 135 -7.18 -35.78 -5.92
CA HIS A 135 -6.12 -35.30 -6.81
C HIS A 135 -5.74 -33.85 -6.42
N PRO A 136 -4.46 -33.53 -6.16
CA PRO A 136 -4.03 -32.26 -5.59
C PRO A 136 -3.98 -31.10 -6.60
N LEU A 137 -4.75 -31.15 -7.70
CA LEU A 137 -4.71 -30.14 -8.76
C LEU A 137 -4.96 -28.71 -8.24
N ILE A 138 -5.95 -28.55 -7.37
CA ILE A 138 -6.28 -27.23 -6.79
C ILE A 138 -5.19 -26.79 -5.79
N ALA A 139 -4.77 -27.68 -4.89
CA ALA A 139 -3.73 -27.38 -3.90
C ALA A 139 -2.40 -26.99 -4.56
N GLU A 140 -1.97 -27.74 -5.58
CA GLU A 140 -0.76 -27.43 -6.37
C GLU A 140 -0.86 -26.03 -7.00
N SER A 141 -2.02 -25.73 -7.61
CA SER A 141 -2.26 -24.46 -8.29
C SER A 141 -2.26 -23.27 -7.34
N VAL A 142 -2.88 -23.41 -6.17
CA VAL A 142 -2.95 -22.37 -5.12
C VAL A 142 -1.56 -22.08 -4.56
N THR A 143 -0.81 -23.14 -4.18
CA THR A 143 0.52 -22.98 -3.60
C THR A 143 1.50 -22.34 -4.59
N GLN A 144 1.41 -22.71 -5.86
CA GLN A 144 2.25 -22.12 -6.90
C GLN A 144 1.96 -20.63 -7.10
N PHE A 145 0.66 -20.26 -7.13
CA PHE A 145 0.25 -18.85 -7.21
C PHE A 145 0.74 -18.06 -6.00
N GLN A 146 0.51 -18.57 -4.77
CA GLN A 146 0.94 -17.92 -3.53
C GLN A 146 2.45 -17.65 -3.53
N ALA A 147 3.26 -18.66 -3.82
CA ALA A 147 4.72 -18.53 -3.83
C ALA A 147 5.23 -17.51 -4.84
N GLN A 148 4.56 -17.37 -5.99
CA GLN A 148 4.92 -16.39 -7.01
C GLN A 148 4.47 -14.98 -6.62
N ALA A 149 3.20 -14.80 -6.21
CA ALA A 149 2.63 -13.50 -5.89
C ALA A 149 3.27 -12.87 -4.66
N TYR A 150 3.61 -13.68 -3.65
CA TYR A 150 4.21 -13.21 -2.41
C TYR A 150 5.53 -12.44 -2.64
N LYS A 151 6.44 -12.98 -3.46
CA LYS A 151 7.71 -12.32 -3.78
C LYS A 151 7.55 -11.01 -4.55
N GLU A 152 6.48 -10.90 -5.34
CA GLU A 152 6.25 -9.70 -6.15
C GLU A 152 5.59 -8.57 -5.35
N LEU A 153 4.66 -8.92 -4.45
CA LEU A 153 3.91 -7.95 -3.68
C LEU A 153 4.66 -7.46 -2.43
N LEU A 154 5.55 -8.30 -1.87
CA LEU A 154 6.37 -7.99 -0.70
C LEU A 154 7.88 -8.12 -1.02
N PRO A 155 8.45 -7.21 -1.79
CA PRO A 155 9.90 -7.20 -2.04
C PRO A 155 10.67 -6.78 -0.77
N SER A 156 11.89 -7.29 -0.60
CA SER A 156 12.74 -7.04 0.58
C SER A 156 13.07 -5.55 0.83
N GLY A 157 12.99 -4.71 -0.19
CA GLY A 157 13.17 -3.25 -0.07
C GLY A 157 11.91 -2.47 0.34
N GLY A 158 10.84 -3.19 0.71
CA GLY A 158 9.53 -2.64 1.05
C GLY A 158 8.59 -2.48 -0.14
N PRO A 159 7.28 -2.66 0.08
CA PRO A 159 6.28 -2.70 -0.98
C PRO A 159 5.84 -1.34 -1.50
N VAL A 160 6.21 -0.24 -0.84
CA VAL A 160 5.73 1.12 -1.14
C VAL A 160 6.72 1.90 -1.99
N LYS A 161 6.22 2.53 -3.04
CA LYS A 161 6.88 3.54 -3.86
C LYS A 161 6.01 4.79 -3.91
N THR A 162 6.63 5.95 -3.95
CA THR A 162 5.93 7.24 -4.08
C THR A 162 6.11 7.83 -5.48
N GLN A 163 5.13 8.58 -5.92
CA GLN A 163 5.16 9.33 -7.17
C GLN A 163 4.67 10.76 -6.93
N VAL A 164 5.49 11.74 -7.28
CA VAL A 164 5.12 13.16 -7.21
C VAL A 164 4.14 13.48 -8.33
N LEU A 165 3.01 14.10 -7.98
CA LEU A 165 2.01 14.57 -8.93
C LEU A 165 2.25 16.06 -9.26
N GLY A 166 2.37 16.39 -10.53
CA GLY A 166 2.59 17.75 -11.02
C GLY A 166 4.05 18.10 -11.25
N LEU A 167 4.46 19.33 -10.91
CA LEU A 167 5.83 19.80 -11.11
C LEU A 167 6.77 19.08 -10.12
N GLN A 168 7.86 18.55 -10.65
CA GLN A 168 8.93 17.93 -9.85
C GLN A 168 9.86 19.04 -9.33
N ASP A 169 9.89 19.18 -8.01
CA ASP A 169 10.75 20.09 -7.28
C ASP A 169 11.59 19.29 -6.28
N ALA A 170 12.78 19.74 -5.93
CA ALA A 170 13.67 19.03 -5.00
C ALA A 170 13.02 18.81 -3.63
N GLU A 171 12.28 19.77 -3.13
CA GLU A 171 11.54 19.70 -1.86
C GLU A 171 10.47 18.60 -1.90
N ARG A 172 9.74 18.47 -3.01
CA ARG A 172 8.72 17.42 -3.20
C ARG A 172 9.32 16.03 -3.36
N GLU A 173 10.50 15.92 -3.97
CA GLU A 173 11.21 14.64 -4.06
C GLU A 173 11.69 14.17 -2.68
N GLU A 174 12.14 15.09 -1.83
CA GLU A 174 12.47 14.79 -0.43
C GLU A 174 11.25 14.38 0.38
N GLN A 175 10.14 15.12 0.26
CA GLN A 175 8.85 14.78 0.86
C GLN A 175 8.40 13.37 0.45
N ALA A 176 8.40 13.07 -0.84
CA ALA A 176 8.05 11.76 -1.37
C ALA A 176 8.98 10.64 -0.83
N THR A 177 10.25 10.95 -0.64
CA THR A 177 11.23 10.02 -0.07
C THR A 177 10.97 9.78 1.42
N ARG A 178 10.63 10.81 2.20
CA ARG A 178 10.26 10.67 3.62
C ARG A 178 9.01 9.80 3.77
N VAL A 179 7.94 10.10 3.02
CA VAL A 179 6.69 9.31 3.01
C VAL A 179 6.96 7.84 2.66
N LYS A 180 7.72 7.59 1.59
CA LYS A 180 8.10 6.23 1.19
C LYS A 180 8.83 5.48 2.29
N ASN A 181 9.86 6.08 2.88
CA ASN A 181 10.68 5.44 3.91
C ASN A 181 9.87 5.17 5.16
N TYR A 182 9.04 6.11 5.58
CA TYR A 182 8.16 5.97 6.74
C TYR A 182 7.14 4.84 6.54
N MET A 183 6.41 4.83 5.40
CA MET A 183 5.42 3.80 5.13
C MET A 183 6.05 2.40 5.03
N ASN A 184 7.22 2.28 4.38
CA ASN A 184 7.91 0.99 4.33
C ASN A 184 8.36 0.53 5.72
N TYR A 185 8.85 1.43 6.56
CA TYR A 185 9.17 1.12 7.95
C TYR A 185 7.96 0.65 8.74
N GLN A 186 6.84 1.37 8.65
CA GLN A 186 5.60 0.98 9.32
C GLN A 186 5.10 -0.39 8.88
N ILE A 187 5.06 -0.65 7.57
CA ILE A 187 4.53 -1.90 7.01
C ILE A 187 5.45 -3.10 7.30
N MET A 188 6.78 -2.92 7.22
CA MET A 188 7.72 -4.04 7.32
C MET A 188 8.18 -4.34 8.75
N GLU A 189 8.20 -3.32 9.64
CA GLU A 189 8.79 -3.44 10.97
C GLU A 189 7.79 -3.25 12.11
N VAL A 190 6.79 -2.37 11.95
CA VAL A 190 5.85 -2.03 13.02
C VAL A 190 4.56 -2.84 12.95
N MET A 191 4.04 -3.05 11.73
CA MET A 191 2.81 -3.81 11.50
C MET A 191 3.13 -5.31 11.37
N GLU A 192 3.37 -5.98 12.51
CA GLU A 192 3.79 -7.39 12.58
C GLU A 192 2.83 -8.36 11.86
N GLU A 193 1.53 -8.00 11.80
CA GLU A 193 0.50 -8.79 11.11
C GLU A 193 0.53 -8.67 9.59
N PHE A 194 1.17 -7.62 9.02
CA PHE A 194 1.04 -7.30 7.61
C PHE A 194 1.56 -8.42 6.68
N ASP A 195 2.72 -8.99 7.03
CA ASP A 195 3.37 -10.06 6.27
C ASP A 195 2.60 -11.40 6.37
N PRO A 196 2.31 -11.96 7.57
CA PRO A 196 1.55 -13.21 7.69
C PRO A 196 0.12 -13.08 7.13
N ASP A 197 -0.55 -11.94 7.29
CA ASP A 197 -1.89 -11.71 6.75
C ASP A 197 -1.88 -11.62 5.22
N MET A 198 -0.81 -11.06 4.63
CA MET A 198 -0.65 -11.05 3.17
C MET A 198 -0.40 -12.48 2.64
N ASP A 199 0.42 -13.28 3.30
CA ASP A 199 0.66 -14.67 2.92
C ASP A 199 -0.64 -15.48 2.98
N GLN A 200 -1.42 -15.31 4.05
CA GLN A 200 -2.73 -15.95 4.20
C GLN A 200 -3.71 -15.47 3.12
N LEU A 201 -3.78 -14.17 2.84
CA LEU A 201 -4.61 -13.61 1.76
C LEU A 201 -4.27 -14.25 0.41
N LEU A 202 -2.99 -14.39 0.09
CA LEU A 202 -2.54 -14.97 -1.17
C LEU A 202 -2.82 -16.47 -1.30
N PHE A 203 -3.03 -17.18 -0.19
CA PHE A 203 -3.51 -18.57 -0.18
C PHE A 203 -5.04 -18.64 -0.42
N TYR A 204 -5.81 -17.81 0.30
CA TYR A 204 -7.28 -17.83 0.20
C TYR A 204 -7.81 -17.23 -1.11
N LEU A 205 -7.16 -16.19 -1.62
CA LEU A 205 -7.62 -15.46 -2.80
C LEU A 205 -7.82 -16.33 -4.05
N PRO A 206 -6.87 -17.20 -4.46
CA PRO A 206 -7.08 -18.09 -5.59
C PRO A 206 -8.15 -19.16 -5.32
N LEU A 207 -8.46 -19.49 -4.08
CA LEU A 207 -9.52 -20.44 -3.72
C LEU A 207 -10.89 -19.82 -3.88
N SER A 208 -11.19 -18.81 -3.10
CA SER A 208 -12.50 -18.14 -3.01
C SER A 208 -12.77 -17.18 -4.17
N GLY A 209 -11.71 -16.58 -4.74
CA GLY A 209 -11.81 -15.55 -5.78
C GLY A 209 -11.95 -14.13 -5.25
N SER A 210 -12.27 -13.96 -3.98
CA SER A 210 -12.36 -12.69 -3.26
C SER A 210 -11.76 -12.82 -1.87
N CYS A 211 -11.02 -11.82 -1.47
CA CYS A 211 -10.54 -11.61 -0.10
C CYS A 211 -10.54 -10.13 0.21
N PHE A 212 -10.51 -9.80 1.49
CA PHE A 212 -10.56 -8.42 1.91
C PHE A 212 -9.46 -8.13 2.92
N LYS A 213 -9.12 -6.86 3.05
CA LYS A 213 -8.36 -6.33 4.19
C LYS A 213 -9.13 -5.18 4.81
N LYS A 214 -9.17 -5.13 6.13
CA LYS A 214 -9.65 -3.99 6.92
C LYS A 214 -8.44 -3.19 7.38
N VAL A 215 -8.41 -1.92 7.03
CA VAL A 215 -7.30 -1.02 7.37
C VAL A 215 -7.84 0.07 8.29
N TYR A 216 -7.33 0.12 9.51
CA TYR A 216 -7.80 1.03 10.55
C TYR A 216 -6.67 1.37 11.53
N TYR A 217 -6.88 2.38 12.36
CA TYR A 217 -6.00 2.68 13.49
C TYR A 217 -6.49 1.96 14.74
N ASP A 218 -5.61 1.21 15.37
CA ASP A 218 -5.90 0.49 16.62
C ASP A 218 -5.41 1.34 17.80
N GLU A 219 -6.34 1.96 18.51
CA GLU A 219 -6.02 2.81 19.66
C GLU A 219 -5.36 2.04 20.81
N ALA A 220 -5.68 0.76 20.97
CA ALA A 220 -5.06 -0.06 22.02
C ALA A 220 -3.60 -0.38 21.71
N LYS A 221 -3.27 -0.55 20.40
CA LYS A 221 -1.91 -0.80 19.92
C LYS A 221 -1.17 0.49 19.54
N GLN A 222 -1.87 1.64 19.46
CA GLN A 222 -1.32 2.93 19.06
C GLN A 222 -0.62 2.88 17.70
N ARG A 223 -1.17 2.11 16.74
CA ARG A 223 -0.63 1.94 15.39
C ARG A 223 -1.69 1.58 14.37
N ALA A 224 -1.41 1.80 13.10
CA ALA A 224 -2.23 1.30 12.01
C ALA A 224 -2.17 -0.24 11.95
N VAL A 225 -3.27 -0.85 11.54
CA VAL A 225 -3.45 -2.29 11.37
C VAL A 225 -4.08 -2.54 10.00
N ALA A 226 -3.62 -3.56 9.29
CA ALA A 226 -4.16 -4.02 8.02
C ALA A 226 -4.50 -5.51 8.11
N GLN A 227 -5.66 -5.81 8.68
CA GLN A 227 -6.11 -7.17 8.99
C GLN A 227 -6.70 -7.87 7.77
N PHE A 228 -6.31 -9.12 7.55
CA PHE A 228 -6.93 -10.00 6.57
C PHE A 228 -8.34 -10.42 6.99
N ILE A 229 -9.27 -10.39 6.03
CA ILE A 229 -10.65 -10.86 6.19
C ILE A 229 -10.97 -11.84 5.06
N PRO A 230 -11.29 -13.10 5.36
CA PRO A 230 -11.74 -14.05 4.36
C PRO A 230 -13.13 -13.67 3.82
N ALA A 231 -13.45 -14.17 2.63
CA ALA A 231 -14.66 -13.77 1.92
C ALA A 231 -15.97 -14.06 2.66
N GLN A 232 -16.00 -15.10 3.49
CA GLN A 232 -17.18 -15.45 4.30
C GLN A 232 -17.47 -14.43 5.40
N ASP A 233 -16.45 -13.76 5.93
CA ASP A 233 -16.59 -12.84 7.06
C ASP A 233 -16.92 -11.38 6.64
N LEU A 234 -16.89 -11.07 5.32
CA LEU A 234 -17.37 -9.78 4.81
C LEU A 234 -18.56 -9.99 3.88
N VAL A 235 -19.74 -9.60 4.34
CA VAL A 235 -21.01 -9.76 3.63
C VAL A 235 -21.37 -8.45 2.94
N VAL A 236 -21.58 -8.54 1.63
CA VAL A 236 -21.95 -7.40 0.76
C VAL A 236 -23.02 -7.88 -0.20
N PRO A 237 -24.06 -7.10 -0.50
CA PRO A 237 -25.10 -7.47 -1.47
C PRO A 237 -24.49 -7.95 -2.79
N TYR A 238 -24.90 -9.11 -3.29
CA TYR A 238 -24.31 -9.71 -4.49
C TYR A 238 -24.40 -8.82 -5.74
N ALA A 239 -25.41 -7.96 -5.80
CA ALA A 239 -25.64 -7.01 -6.90
C ALA A 239 -24.74 -5.76 -6.83
N ALA A 240 -24.00 -5.55 -5.74
CA ALA A 240 -23.11 -4.39 -5.61
C ALA A 240 -21.98 -4.42 -6.64
N SER A 241 -21.60 -3.25 -7.17
CA SER A 241 -20.50 -3.12 -8.13
C SER A 241 -19.13 -3.10 -7.43
N ASP A 242 -19.02 -2.35 -6.34
CA ASP A 242 -17.81 -2.19 -5.55
C ASP A 242 -18.14 -1.82 -4.08
N LEU A 243 -17.12 -1.77 -3.22
CA LEU A 243 -17.28 -1.42 -1.81
C LEU A 243 -17.70 0.04 -1.58
N ALA A 244 -17.36 0.94 -2.47
CA ALA A 244 -17.63 2.36 -2.30
C ALA A 244 -19.09 2.69 -2.59
N THR A 245 -19.71 1.96 -3.54
CA THR A 245 -21.11 2.15 -3.98
C THR A 245 -22.06 1.14 -3.34
N ALA A 246 -21.55 0.18 -2.57
CA ALA A 246 -22.38 -0.79 -1.87
C ALA A 246 -23.26 -0.07 -0.82
N SER A 247 -24.56 -0.41 -0.80
CA SER A 247 -25.51 0.13 0.18
C SER A 247 -25.16 -0.29 1.60
N ARG A 248 -24.66 -1.52 1.78
CA ARG A 248 -24.22 -2.08 3.05
C ARG A 248 -22.94 -2.88 2.87
N VAL A 249 -22.08 -2.86 3.88
CA VAL A 249 -20.91 -3.73 4.01
C VAL A 249 -20.89 -4.22 5.46
N THR A 250 -21.11 -5.50 5.67
CA THR A 250 -21.18 -6.10 7.01
C THR A 250 -19.95 -6.95 7.26
N HIS A 251 -19.18 -6.63 8.31
CA HIS A 251 -18.07 -7.44 8.79
C HIS A 251 -18.53 -8.29 9.98
N VAL A 252 -18.49 -9.60 9.85
CA VAL A 252 -18.86 -10.56 10.88
C VAL A 252 -17.65 -10.80 11.78
N LEU A 253 -17.70 -10.28 13.01
CA LEU A 253 -16.63 -10.38 14.00
C LEU A 253 -16.99 -11.44 15.04
N LYS A 254 -16.07 -12.37 15.31
CA LYS A 254 -16.19 -13.29 16.45
C LYS A 254 -15.26 -12.80 17.56
N MET A 255 -15.85 -12.45 18.71
CA MET A 255 -15.14 -11.85 19.83
C MET A 255 -15.39 -12.64 21.12
N ASP A 256 -14.35 -12.77 21.95
CA ASP A 256 -14.48 -13.33 23.29
C ASP A 256 -15.06 -12.30 24.27
N ALA A 257 -15.68 -12.80 25.36
CA ALA A 257 -16.31 -11.96 26.39
C ALA A 257 -15.36 -10.88 26.95
N ASN A 258 -14.08 -11.20 27.10
CA ASN A 258 -13.08 -10.26 27.64
C ASN A 258 -12.76 -9.13 26.67
N ALA A 259 -12.69 -9.41 25.34
CA ALA A 259 -12.48 -8.39 24.34
C ALA A 259 -13.65 -7.41 24.29
N ILE A 260 -14.88 -7.92 24.30
CA ILE A 260 -16.09 -7.09 24.35
C ILE A 260 -16.12 -6.24 25.63
N ARG A 261 -15.82 -6.84 26.79
CA ARG A 261 -15.83 -6.11 28.08
C ARG A 261 -14.81 -4.96 28.08
N LYS A 262 -13.65 -5.12 27.45
CA LYS A 262 -12.68 -4.03 27.27
C LYS A 262 -13.26 -2.88 26.47
N LEU A 263 -13.97 -3.17 25.37
CA LEU A 263 -14.61 -2.14 24.53
C LEU A 263 -15.77 -1.44 25.27
N GLN A 264 -16.51 -2.16 26.10
CA GLN A 264 -17.55 -1.58 26.96
C GLN A 264 -16.94 -0.62 28.00
N ILE A 265 -15.87 -1.04 28.69
CA ILE A 265 -15.15 -0.20 29.66
C ILE A 265 -14.52 1.02 29.00
N ALA A 266 -14.01 0.88 27.77
CA ALA A 266 -13.46 1.99 27.00
C ALA A 266 -14.52 2.96 26.46
N GLY A 267 -15.84 2.71 26.68
CA GLY A 267 -16.92 3.52 26.14
C GLY A 267 -17.08 3.43 24.61
N MET A 268 -16.48 2.41 24.00
CA MET A 268 -16.65 2.14 22.57
C MET A 268 -17.95 1.40 22.29
N TYR A 269 -18.36 0.52 23.19
CA TYR A 269 -19.62 -0.23 23.15
C TYR A 269 -20.47 0.10 24.38
N ARG A 270 -21.79 0.06 24.21
CA ARG A 270 -22.76 0.18 25.31
C ARG A 270 -22.60 -0.97 26.30
N ASP A 271 -22.77 -0.69 27.60
CA ASP A 271 -22.70 -1.71 28.66
C ASP A 271 -24.05 -2.43 28.78
N VAL A 272 -24.30 -3.39 27.87
CA VAL A 272 -25.50 -4.22 27.80
C VAL A 272 -25.15 -5.69 27.94
N GLU A 273 -26.09 -6.51 28.47
CA GLU A 273 -25.93 -7.96 28.52
C GLU A 273 -26.08 -8.56 27.12
N LEU A 274 -25.11 -9.36 26.70
CA LEU A 274 -25.07 -10.02 25.40
C LEU A 274 -25.41 -11.50 25.55
N SER A 275 -25.89 -12.09 24.46
CA SER A 275 -26.09 -13.54 24.37
C SER A 275 -25.31 -14.14 23.24
N THR A 276 -24.79 -15.35 23.45
CA THR A 276 -24.14 -16.11 22.40
C THR A 276 -25.17 -16.49 21.35
N PHE A 277 -24.75 -16.38 20.07
CA PHE A 277 -25.61 -16.78 18.94
C PHE A 277 -25.75 -18.31 18.89
N GLU A 278 -26.98 -18.80 19.01
CA GLU A 278 -27.29 -20.23 18.96
C GLU A 278 -27.63 -20.77 17.57
N GLY A 279 -27.51 -19.93 16.54
CA GLY A 279 -27.78 -20.30 15.15
C GLY A 279 -26.71 -21.23 14.55
N ASP A 280 -27.03 -21.79 13.39
CA ASP A 280 -26.04 -22.55 12.63
C ASP A 280 -24.96 -21.59 12.11
N ASP A 281 -23.68 -21.98 12.31
CA ASP A 281 -22.58 -21.27 11.68
C ASP A 281 -22.69 -21.35 10.15
N ASP A 282 -22.15 -20.34 9.48
CA ASP A 282 -21.95 -20.31 8.03
C ASP A 282 -21.41 -21.66 7.51
N GLU A 283 -21.99 -22.19 6.42
CA GLU A 283 -21.60 -23.46 5.81
C GLU A 283 -20.11 -23.52 5.45
N VAL A 284 -19.49 -22.40 5.03
CA VAL A 284 -18.07 -22.33 4.72
C VAL A 284 -17.25 -22.53 5.97
N ARG A 285 -17.63 -21.89 7.08
CA ARG A 285 -16.92 -22.00 8.35
C ARG A 285 -17.04 -23.40 8.94
N GLN A 286 -18.23 -23.99 8.93
CA GLN A 286 -18.44 -25.40 9.32
C GLN A 286 -17.53 -26.33 8.51
N LYS A 287 -17.39 -26.05 7.21
CA LYS A 287 -16.55 -26.86 6.32
C LYS A 287 -15.06 -26.69 6.60
N VAL A 288 -14.60 -25.47 6.89
CA VAL A 288 -13.22 -25.18 7.28
C VAL A 288 -12.88 -25.89 8.61
N ASP A 289 -13.76 -25.81 9.60
CA ASP A 289 -13.61 -26.48 10.88
C ASP A 289 -13.56 -28.01 10.71
N GLU A 290 -14.43 -28.58 9.84
CA GLU A 290 -14.40 -29.98 9.49
C GLU A 290 -13.04 -30.40 8.87
N ILE A 291 -12.50 -29.59 7.96
CA ILE A 291 -11.22 -29.86 7.31
C ILE A 291 -10.06 -29.75 8.30
N GLN A 292 -10.07 -28.77 9.17
CA GLN A 292 -9.05 -28.57 10.20
C GLN A 292 -9.16 -29.56 11.36
N GLY A 293 -10.32 -30.20 11.52
CA GLY A 293 -10.58 -31.10 12.64
C GLY A 293 -10.82 -30.37 13.95
N THR A 294 -11.16 -29.08 13.89
CA THR A 294 -11.55 -28.28 15.05
C THR A 294 -12.99 -28.62 15.44
N SER A 295 -13.24 -28.77 16.74
CA SER A 295 -14.56 -29.07 17.29
C SER A 295 -15.07 -27.83 18.04
N LYS A 296 -16.34 -27.47 17.86
CA LYS A 296 -17.01 -26.35 18.58
C LYS A 296 -16.87 -26.40 20.11
N THR A 297 -16.45 -27.52 20.69
CA THR A 297 -16.40 -27.75 22.15
C THR A 297 -15.40 -26.87 22.91
N TYR A 298 -14.53 -26.13 22.22
CA TYR A 298 -13.51 -25.28 22.84
C TYR A 298 -13.81 -23.78 22.81
N MET A 299 -14.95 -23.36 22.27
CA MET A 299 -15.33 -21.95 22.19
C MET A 299 -16.52 -21.65 23.10
N ASP A 300 -16.34 -21.83 24.42
CA ASP A 300 -17.26 -21.28 25.38
C ASP A 300 -17.17 -19.76 25.32
N ASP A 301 -18.30 -19.07 25.19
CA ASP A 301 -18.49 -17.62 25.25
C ASP A 301 -17.89 -16.79 24.06
N VAL A 302 -18.06 -17.26 22.81
CA VAL A 302 -17.79 -16.44 21.61
C VAL A 302 -19.08 -15.76 21.15
N TYR A 303 -19.02 -14.43 21.07
CA TYR A 303 -20.12 -13.59 20.60
C TYR A 303 -19.89 -13.22 19.13
N THR A 304 -20.97 -13.17 18.37
CA THR A 304 -20.93 -12.71 16.97
C THR A 304 -21.40 -11.27 16.89
N ILE A 305 -20.52 -10.37 16.51
CA ILE A 305 -20.81 -8.95 16.34
C ILE A 305 -20.85 -8.63 14.85
N LEU A 306 -21.95 -8.04 14.41
CA LEU A 306 -22.13 -7.54 13.04
C LEU A 306 -21.72 -6.07 13.00
N GLU A 307 -20.57 -5.75 12.43
CA GLU A 307 -20.13 -4.38 12.16
C GLU A 307 -20.62 -3.98 10.76
N MET A 308 -21.65 -3.14 10.71
CA MET A 308 -22.35 -2.77 9.49
C MET A 308 -22.02 -1.34 9.09
N HIS A 309 -21.42 -1.17 7.91
CA HIS A 309 -21.20 0.14 7.28
C HIS A 309 -22.39 0.41 6.36
N VAL A 310 -23.27 1.31 6.76
CA VAL A 310 -24.58 1.54 6.13
C VAL A 310 -24.93 3.02 6.12
N ASP A 311 -25.70 3.44 5.13
CA ASP A 311 -26.23 4.80 5.08
C ASP A 311 -27.61 4.82 5.74
N LEU A 312 -27.80 5.67 6.77
CA LEU A 312 -29.01 5.74 7.60
C LEU A 312 -29.49 7.20 7.74
N ASP A 313 -30.78 7.36 7.87
CA ASP A 313 -31.41 8.62 8.31
C ASP A 313 -31.91 8.39 9.75
N ILE A 314 -31.15 8.93 10.72
CA ILE A 314 -31.37 8.66 12.15
C ILE A 314 -32.12 9.85 12.74
N GLU A 315 -33.27 9.61 13.38
CA GLU A 315 -34.08 10.63 14.04
C GLU A 315 -33.28 11.40 15.11
N GLY A 316 -33.21 12.72 14.98
CA GLY A 316 -32.42 13.61 15.83
C GLY A 316 -30.97 13.84 15.37
N PHE A 317 -30.50 13.13 14.34
CA PHE A 317 -29.16 13.25 13.74
C PHE A 317 -29.22 13.33 12.21
N GLU A 318 -30.34 13.83 11.68
CA GLU A 318 -30.58 14.00 10.24
C GLU A 318 -29.61 15.03 9.63
N ASP A 319 -29.35 14.87 8.33
CA ASP A 319 -28.64 15.91 7.57
C ASP A 319 -29.50 17.15 7.45
N MET A 320 -28.96 18.30 7.89
CA MET A 320 -29.68 19.56 7.93
C MET A 320 -29.28 20.49 6.78
N SER A 321 -30.26 21.01 6.10
CA SER A 321 -30.11 22.14 5.16
C SER A 321 -29.61 23.40 5.87
N PRO A 322 -28.95 24.35 5.18
CA PRO A 322 -28.59 25.65 5.74
C PRO A 322 -29.77 26.44 6.34
N ASP A 323 -30.99 26.10 5.94
CA ASP A 323 -32.23 26.70 6.44
C ASP A 323 -32.77 26.00 7.70
N GLY A 324 -32.10 24.93 8.19
CA GLY A 324 -32.48 24.15 9.38
C GLY A 324 -33.60 23.12 9.15
N GLU A 325 -33.90 22.78 7.89
CA GLU A 325 -34.85 21.72 7.55
C GLU A 325 -34.10 20.42 7.24
N PRO A 326 -34.60 19.22 7.67
CA PRO A 326 -34.00 17.92 7.31
C PRO A 326 -33.99 17.75 5.79
N THR A 327 -32.82 17.35 5.24
CA THR A 327 -32.67 17.14 3.80
C THR A 327 -33.22 15.77 3.34
N GLY A 328 -33.43 14.83 4.25
CA GLY A 328 -33.79 13.43 3.96
C GLY A 328 -32.69 12.63 3.27
N ILE A 329 -31.45 13.09 3.37
CA ILE A 329 -30.26 12.37 2.89
C ILE A 329 -29.79 11.43 3.98
N ALA A 330 -29.72 10.14 3.68
CA ALA A 330 -29.12 9.15 4.57
C ALA A 330 -27.61 9.37 4.69
N LEU A 331 -27.11 9.51 5.92
CA LEU A 331 -25.69 9.70 6.22
C LEU A 331 -24.99 8.35 6.45
N PRO A 332 -23.68 8.23 6.15
CA PRO A 332 -22.94 7.00 6.38
C PRO A 332 -22.59 6.81 7.86
N TYR A 333 -22.97 5.64 8.39
CA TYR A 333 -22.67 5.21 9.77
C TYR A 333 -22.00 3.84 9.82
N ILE A 334 -21.34 3.56 10.95
CA ILE A 334 -20.86 2.23 11.35
C ILE A 334 -21.71 1.81 12.55
N VAL A 335 -22.49 0.77 12.38
CA VAL A 335 -23.36 0.22 13.43
C VAL A 335 -22.83 -1.15 13.84
N SER A 336 -22.58 -1.34 15.13
CA SER A 336 -22.20 -2.65 15.68
C SER A 336 -23.39 -3.25 16.40
N VAL A 337 -23.81 -4.44 15.96
CA VAL A 337 -24.97 -5.17 16.50
C VAL A 337 -24.51 -6.54 17.01
N ASP A 338 -24.93 -6.93 18.22
CA ASP A 338 -24.77 -8.31 18.67
C ASP A 338 -25.82 -9.20 18.00
N GLU A 339 -25.40 -10.20 17.25
CA GLU A 339 -26.29 -11.10 16.52
C GLU A 339 -27.17 -11.94 17.46
N GLY A 340 -26.62 -12.35 18.63
CA GLY A 340 -27.31 -13.19 19.60
C GLY A 340 -28.47 -12.49 20.30
N SER A 341 -28.21 -11.35 20.93
CA SER A 341 -29.23 -10.58 21.68
C SER A 341 -30.00 -9.60 20.79
N GLY A 342 -29.45 -9.19 19.64
CA GLY A 342 -29.99 -8.13 18.82
C GLY A 342 -29.79 -6.72 19.36
N HIS A 343 -28.92 -6.54 20.36
CA HIS A 343 -28.62 -5.22 20.90
C HIS A 343 -27.63 -4.45 20.00
N ILE A 344 -27.94 -3.18 19.75
CA ILE A 344 -26.98 -2.25 19.13
C ILE A 344 -25.97 -1.83 20.21
N LEU A 345 -24.68 -2.05 19.90
CA LEU A 345 -23.57 -1.74 20.80
C LEU A 345 -22.98 -0.36 20.53
N SER A 346 -22.94 0.05 19.27
CA SER A 346 -22.44 1.37 18.88
C SER A 346 -23.02 1.83 17.55
N ILE A 347 -23.19 3.15 17.42
CA ILE A 347 -23.49 3.85 16.17
C ILE A 347 -22.50 5.00 16.05
N ARG A 348 -21.63 4.98 15.05
CA ARG A 348 -20.60 5.99 14.84
C ARG A 348 -20.71 6.59 13.44
N ARG A 349 -20.45 7.89 13.31
CA ARG A 349 -20.40 8.56 12.03
C ARG A 349 -19.22 8.05 11.19
N ASN A 350 -19.46 7.77 9.91
CA ASN A 350 -18.45 7.26 8.97
C ASN A 350 -18.09 8.28 7.88
N PHE A 351 -17.96 9.54 8.25
CA PHE A 351 -17.58 10.65 7.37
C PHE A 351 -16.73 11.68 8.12
N GLU A 352 -15.98 12.52 7.42
CA GLU A 352 -15.19 13.61 8.01
C GLU A 352 -16.12 14.76 8.38
N GLU A 353 -15.92 15.38 9.56
CA GLU A 353 -16.72 16.49 10.07
C GLU A 353 -16.77 17.69 9.10
N ASP A 354 -15.65 18.00 8.46
CA ASP A 354 -15.51 19.09 7.50
C ASP A 354 -16.03 18.76 6.09
N SER A 355 -16.59 17.56 5.86
CA SER A 355 -17.01 17.11 4.54
C SER A 355 -18.41 17.66 4.19
N PRO A 356 -18.56 18.58 3.23
CA PRO A 356 -19.87 19.17 2.89
C PRO A 356 -20.86 18.19 2.27
N LEU A 357 -20.43 16.99 1.88
CA LEU A 357 -21.26 15.94 1.29
C LEU A 357 -21.24 14.66 2.14
N ALA A 358 -20.77 14.71 3.39
CA ALA A 358 -20.66 13.56 4.29
C ALA A 358 -20.11 12.31 3.59
N LYS A 359 -18.97 12.46 2.90
CA LYS A 359 -18.40 11.40 2.08
C LYS A 359 -17.99 10.20 2.93
N LYS A 360 -18.55 9.04 2.61
CA LYS A 360 -18.26 7.74 3.27
C LYS A 360 -16.76 7.44 3.30
N GLN A 361 -16.22 7.22 4.49
CA GLN A 361 -14.85 6.77 4.67
C GLN A 361 -14.74 5.27 4.40
N GLN A 362 -13.68 4.87 3.68
CA GLN A 362 -13.46 3.48 3.30
C GLN A 362 -12.35 2.87 4.16
N TYR A 363 -12.66 1.73 4.79
CA TYR A 363 -11.73 0.95 5.60
C TYR A 363 -11.42 -0.41 4.99
N PHE A 364 -12.28 -0.90 4.09
CA PHE A 364 -12.12 -2.21 3.47
C PHE A 364 -11.50 -2.10 2.09
N VAL A 365 -10.61 -3.03 1.78
CA VAL A 365 -9.97 -3.17 0.46
C VAL A 365 -10.31 -4.54 -0.11
N HIS A 366 -10.86 -4.57 -1.32
CA HIS A 366 -11.26 -5.79 -2.00
C HIS A 366 -10.17 -6.30 -2.94
N TYR A 367 -9.60 -7.44 -2.63
CA TYR A 367 -8.71 -8.19 -3.49
C TYR A 367 -9.50 -9.20 -4.33
N LYS A 368 -9.46 -9.08 -5.66
CA LYS A 368 -10.15 -9.97 -6.61
C LYS A 368 -9.15 -10.79 -7.42
N PHE A 369 -9.32 -12.11 -7.44
CA PHE A 369 -8.57 -13.00 -8.32
C PHE A 369 -9.02 -12.85 -9.78
N MET A 370 -10.28 -13.14 -10.04
CA MET A 370 -10.96 -12.89 -11.32
C MET A 370 -12.30 -12.20 -11.07
N PRO A 371 -12.74 -11.28 -11.95
CA PRO A 371 -14.05 -10.67 -11.80
C PRO A 371 -15.14 -11.74 -11.92
N GLY A 372 -16.11 -11.68 -11.00
CA GLY A 372 -17.31 -12.51 -11.02
C GLY A 372 -18.44 -11.87 -11.84
N LEU A 373 -19.60 -12.48 -11.79
CA LEU A 373 -20.83 -11.94 -12.39
C LEU A 373 -21.57 -10.98 -11.47
N GLY A 374 -21.25 -11.00 -10.16
CA GLY A 374 -21.69 -10.07 -9.14
C GLY A 374 -20.51 -9.46 -8.38
N PHE A 375 -20.74 -9.10 -7.12
CA PHE A 375 -19.74 -8.48 -6.26
C PHE A 375 -18.50 -9.39 -6.05
N TYR A 376 -18.71 -10.68 -5.71
CA TYR A 376 -17.64 -11.60 -5.42
C TYR A 376 -16.97 -12.10 -6.70
N GLY A 377 -15.64 -12.25 -6.64
CA GLY A 377 -14.84 -12.79 -7.75
C GLY A 377 -14.90 -14.31 -7.86
N PHE A 378 -14.40 -14.83 -8.98
CA PHE A 378 -14.23 -16.26 -9.19
C PHE A 378 -12.80 -16.69 -8.87
N GLY A 379 -12.67 -17.73 -8.03
CA GLY A 379 -11.43 -18.42 -7.75
C GLY A 379 -11.22 -19.66 -8.62
N LEU A 380 -10.11 -20.35 -8.40
CA LEU A 380 -9.77 -21.61 -9.09
C LEU A 380 -10.82 -22.69 -8.85
N ILE A 381 -11.43 -22.73 -7.67
CA ILE A 381 -12.53 -23.64 -7.34
C ILE A 381 -13.67 -23.48 -8.35
N HIS A 382 -14.06 -22.26 -8.66
CA HIS A 382 -15.13 -21.95 -9.61
C HIS A 382 -14.74 -22.28 -11.06
N MET A 383 -13.46 -22.08 -11.43
CA MET A 383 -12.99 -22.19 -12.82
C MET A 383 -12.60 -23.62 -13.20
N ILE A 384 -11.85 -24.30 -12.36
CA ILE A 384 -11.30 -25.63 -12.64
C ILE A 384 -11.73 -26.71 -11.64
N GLY A 385 -12.59 -26.37 -10.67
CA GLY A 385 -13.08 -27.31 -9.67
C GLY A 385 -13.82 -28.52 -10.31
N GLY A 386 -14.54 -28.29 -11.41
CA GLY A 386 -15.15 -29.36 -12.17
C GLY A 386 -14.14 -30.38 -12.74
N LEU A 387 -13.00 -29.88 -13.24
CA LEU A 387 -11.90 -30.73 -13.73
C LEU A 387 -11.21 -31.47 -12.58
N GLY A 388 -10.96 -30.81 -11.45
CA GLY A 388 -10.37 -31.40 -10.24
C GLY A 388 -11.24 -32.53 -9.69
N ARG A 389 -12.58 -32.34 -9.66
CA ARG A 389 -13.55 -33.34 -9.22
C ARG A 389 -13.59 -34.56 -10.15
N ALA A 390 -13.59 -34.31 -11.46
CA ALA A 390 -13.54 -35.39 -12.46
C ALA A 390 -12.22 -36.16 -12.37
N ALA A 391 -11.09 -35.51 -12.26
CA ALA A 391 -9.77 -36.13 -12.08
C ALA A 391 -9.71 -36.99 -10.81
N THR A 392 -10.22 -36.47 -9.68
CA THR A 392 -10.32 -37.22 -8.42
C THR A 392 -11.20 -38.48 -8.57
N SER A 393 -12.36 -38.36 -9.24
CA SER A 393 -13.27 -39.47 -9.46
C SER A 393 -12.62 -40.57 -10.31
N ILE A 394 -11.95 -40.24 -11.41
CA ILE A 394 -11.24 -41.17 -12.26
C ILE A 394 -10.06 -41.82 -11.52
N LEU A 395 -9.29 -41.03 -10.77
CA LEU A 395 -8.19 -41.55 -9.99
C LEU A 395 -8.65 -42.56 -8.96
N ARG A 396 -9.74 -42.33 -8.25
CA ARG A 396 -10.37 -43.24 -7.31
C ARG A 396 -10.82 -44.51 -8.01
N GLN A 397 -11.47 -44.42 -9.17
CA GLN A 397 -11.92 -45.60 -9.96
C GLN A 397 -10.75 -46.47 -10.42
N LEU A 398 -9.64 -45.86 -10.85
CA LEU A 398 -8.43 -46.61 -11.26
C LEU A 398 -7.79 -47.35 -10.08
N ILE A 399 -7.70 -46.69 -8.90
CA ILE A 399 -7.15 -47.31 -7.70
C ILE A 399 -8.06 -48.42 -7.19
N ASP A 400 -9.37 -48.19 -7.14
CA ASP A 400 -10.39 -49.16 -6.70
C ASP A 400 -10.41 -50.39 -7.62
N ALA A 401 -10.34 -50.15 -8.94
CA ALA A 401 -10.25 -51.26 -9.92
C ALA A 401 -8.94 -52.07 -9.73
N GLY A 402 -7.80 -51.40 -9.52
CA GLY A 402 -6.51 -52.03 -9.21
C GLY A 402 -6.57 -52.87 -7.92
N THR A 403 -7.25 -52.37 -6.89
CA THR A 403 -7.42 -53.06 -5.60
C THR A 403 -8.23 -54.34 -5.79
N LEU A 404 -9.35 -54.27 -6.54
CA LEU A 404 -10.20 -55.43 -6.80
C LEU A 404 -9.53 -56.50 -7.67
N VAL A 405 -8.67 -56.11 -8.62
CA VAL A 405 -7.88 -57.04 -9.44
C VAL A 405 -6.78 -57.72 -8.60
N ASN A 406 -6.10 -56.95 -7.73
CA ASN A 406 -5.01 -57.48 -6.91
C ASN A 406 -5.52 -58.32 -5.72
N LEU A 407 -6.73 -58.05 -5.24
CA LEU A 407 -7.40 -58.77 -4.16
C LEU A 407 -8.74 -59.33 -4.66
N PRO A 408 -8.71 -60.33 -5.56
CA PRO A 408 -9.91 -60.85 -6.20
C PRO A 408 -10.82 -61.52 -5.19
N ALA A 409 -12.07 -61.06 -5.13
CA ALA A 409 -13.15 -61.82 -4.47
C ALA A 409 -13.68 -62.94 -5.37
N GLY A 410 -14.34 -63.90 -4.81
CA GLY A 410 -14.89 -65.03 -5.53
C GLY A 410 -16.10 -65.63 -4.85
N PHE A 411 -16.78 -66.51 -5.58
CA PHE A 411 -17.82 -67.34 -5.02
C PHE A 411 -17.30 -68.74 -4.75
N LYS A 412 -17.58 -69.27 -3.57
CA LYS A 412 -17.35 -70.65 -3.26
C LYS A 412 -18.68 -71.43 -3.23
N ALA A 413 -18.72 -72.66 -3.82
CA ALA A 413 -19.86 -73.49 -3.75
C ALA A 413 -20.21 -73.92 -2.31
N ARG A 414 -21.50 -74.07 -2.01
CA ARG A 414 -21.92 -74.41 -0.66
C ARG A 414 -21.36 -75.82 -0.28
N GLY A 415 -20.64 -75.89 0.83
CA GLY A 415 -19.99 -77.10 1.34
C GLY A 415 -18.46 -77.16 1.14
N VAL A 416 -17.89 -76.27 0.39
CA VAL A 416 -16.44 -76.10 0.32
C VAL A 416 -15.90 -75.53 1.63
N ARG A 417 -14.97 -76.19 2.30
CA ARG A 417 -14.32 -75.73 3.52
C ARG A 417 -12.82 -75.52 3.25
N VAL A 418 -12.37 -74.39 3.63
CA VAL A 418 -10.94 -74.04 3.61
C VAL A 418 -10.45 -74.09 5.08
N ARG A 419 -9.35 -74.78 5.33
CA ARG A 419 -8.76 -74.82 6.68
C ARG A 419 -8.21 -73.47 7.07
N ASN A 420 -8.55 -72.97 8.25
CA ASN A 420 -8.19 -71.62 8.75
C ASN A 420 -8.67 -70.49 7.84
N GLU A 421 -9.95 -70.55 7.40
CA GLU A 421 -10.52 -69.55 6.48
C GLU A 421 -10.52 -68.11 7.04
N ASP A 422 -10.54 -67.94 8.36
CA ASP A 422 -10.59 -66.66 9.06
C ASP A 422 -9.19 -66.00 9.24
N GLU A 423 -8.11 -66.74 8.87
CA GLU A 423 -6.74 -66.19 8.98
C GLU A 423 -6.22 -65.74 7.62
N PRO A 424 -5.51 -64.61 7.51
CA PRO A 424 -4.85 -64.16 6.29
C PRO A 424 -3.82 -65.20 5.80
N LEU A 425 -3.77 -65.44 4.45
CA LEU A 425 -2.73 -66.31 3.84
C LEU A 425 -1.35 -65.64 3.96
N GLN A 426 -0.36 -66.47 4.43
CA GLN A 426 1.05 -66.03 4.43
C GLN A 426 1.69 -66.28 3.05
N PRO A 427 2.65 -65.47 2.60
CA PRO A 427 3.38 -65.73 1.38
C PRO A 427 4.08 -67.11 1.42
N GLY A 428 3.74 -67.99 0.47
CA GLY A 428 4.26 -69.37 0.39
C GLY A 428 3.50 -70.41 1.20
N GLU A 429 2.37 -70.07 1.82
CA GLU A 429 1.48 -70.97 2.58
C GLU A 429 0.58 -71.78 1.64
N TRP A 430 0.43 -73.05 1.94
CA TRP A 430 -0.50 -73.94 1.27
C TRP A 430 -1.58 -74.39 2.25
N ARG A 431 -2.87 -74.27 1.87
CA ARG A 431 -4.00 -74.64 2.70
C ARG A 431 -4.81 -75.76 2.09
N ASP A 432 -5.20 -76.72 2.94
CA ASP A 432 -6.06 -77.80 2.53
C ASP A 432 -7.48 -77.32 2.28
N ILE A 433 -8.11 -77.76 1.17
CA ILE A 433 -9.47 -77.40 0.79
C ILE A 433 -10.28 -78.68 0.63
N ASP A 434 -11.36 -78.81 1.40
CA ASP A 434 -12.35 -79.91 1.24
C ASP A 434 -13.41 -79.46 0.22
N ALA A 435 -13.44 -80.06 -0.97
CA ALA A 435 -14.40 -79.89 -2.03
C ALA A 435 -15.27 -81.11 -2.23
N PRO A 436 -16.59 -81.07 -1.81
CA PRO A 436 -17.49 -82.15 -2.09
C PRO A 436 -17.79 -82.19 -3.60
N GLY A 437 -17.17 -83.10 -4.32
CA GLY A 437 -17.31 -83.25 -5.80
C GLY A 437 -16.00 -83.35 -6.56
N GLY A 438 -14.87 -83.17 -5.88
CA GLY A 438 -13.51 -83.51 -6.40
C GLY A 438 -12.89 -82.53 -7.37
N ASN A 439 -13.60 -81.52 -7.88
CA ASN A 439 -13.08 -80.59 -8.81
C ASN A 439 -13.09 -79.11 -8.15
N ILE A 440 -11.93 -78.70 -7.63
CA ILE A 440 -11.79 -77.39 -6.95
C ILE A 440 -12.06 -76.24 -7.90
N ARG A 441 -11.78 -76.40 -9.22
CA ARG A 441 -11.97 -75.28 -10.18
C ARG A 441 -13.44 -74.95 -10.41
N ASP A 442 -14.33 -75.92 -10.32
CA ASP A 442 -15.78 -75.71 -10.49
C ASP A 442 -16.44 -75.27 -9.17
N ALA A 443 -15.75 -75.46 -8.08
CA ALA A 443 -16.21 -75.15 -6.73
C ALA A 443 -15.86 -73.77 -6.25
N ILE A 444 -14.86 -73.14 -6.85
CA ILE A 444 -14.38 -71.74 -6.53
C ILE A 444 -14.31 -70.99 -7.85
N ILE A 445 -15.15 -69.96 -7.97
CA ILE A 445 -15.24 -69.09 -9.16
C ILE A 445 -14.74 -67.69 -8.74
N PRO A 446 -13.55 -67.26 -9.18
CA PRO A 446 -13.15 -65.88 -8.98
C PRO A 446 -14.03 -64.93 -9.78
N LEU A 447 -14.39 -63.80 -9.21
CA LEU A 447 -15.12 -62.78 -9.95
C LEU A 447 -14.24 -62.19 -11.06
N PRO A 448 -14.78 -62.04 -12.29
CA PRO A 448 -14.01 -61.58 -13.44
C PRO A 448 -13.81 -60.06 -13.36
N TYR A 449 -12.95 -59.59 -12.48
CA TYR A 449 -12.56 -58.20 -12.44
C TYR A 449 -11.72 -57.82 -13.65
N LYS A 450 -11.99 -56.67 -14.22
CA LYS A 450 -11.24 -56.12 -15.35
C LYS A 450 -10.10 -55.27 -14.84
N GLU A 451 -8.96 -55.34 -15.52
CA GLU A 451 -7.84 -54.45 -15.28
C GLU A 451 -8.24 -52.97 -15.37
N PRO A 452 -7.53 -52.05 -14.64
CA PRO A 452 -7.75 -50.63 -14.75
C PRO A 452 -7.70 -50.18 -16.21
N SER A 453 -8.69 -49.38 -16.63
CA SER A 453 -8.83 -48.96 -18.03
C SER A 453 -7.69 -48.00 -18.44
N SER A 454 -6.93 -48.35 -19.46
CA SER A 454 -5.91 -47.44 -20.05
C SER A 454 -6.54 -46.20 -20.66
N THR A 455 -7.78 -46.26 -21.14
CA THR A 455 -8.55 -45.13 -21.65
C THR A 455 -8.86 -44.14 -20.52
N LEU A 456 -9.24 -44.62 -19.32
CA LEU A 456 -9.46 -43.74 -18.16
C LEU A 456 -8.14 -43.12 -17.68
N ALA A 457 -7.03 -43.86 -17.71
CA ALA A 457 -5.73 -43.35 -17.39
C ALA A 457 -5.29 -42.23 -18.36
N SER A 458 -5.50 -42.38 -19.66
CA SER A 458 -5.28 -41.35 -20.68
C SER A 458 -6.19 -40.14 -20.50
N LEU A 459 -7.48 -40.37 -20.17
CA LEU A 459 -8.43 -39.29 -19.90
C LEU A 459 -8.01 -38.48 -18.64
N LEU A 460 -7.57 -39.15 -17.57
CA LEU A 460 -7.02 -38.53 -16.38
C LEU A 460 -5.85 -37.61 -16.74
N GLY A 461 -4.89 -38.08 -17.55
CA GLY A 461 -3.78 -37.25 -18.03
C GLY A 461 -4.25 -36.01 -18.79
N THR A 462 -5.23 -36.14 -19.67
CA THR A 462 -5.82 -35.03 -20.44
C THR A 462 -6.50 -33.98 -19.53
N LEU A 463 -7.26 -34.44 -18.51
CA LEU A 463 -7.95 -33.55 -17.56
C LEU A 463 -6.93 -32.79 -16.70
N ILE A 464 -5.89 -33.48 -16.21
CA ILE A 464 -4.82 -32.86 -15.42
C ILE A 464 -4.09 -31.82 -16.26
N GLU A 465 -3.70 -32.16 -17.48
CA GLU A 465 -3.05 -31.24 -18.40
C GLU A 465 -3.93 -30.03 -18.73
N GLY A 466 -5.21 -30.21 -18.93
CA GLY A 466 -6.19 -29.14 -19.14
C GLY A 466 -6.28 -28.19 -17.94
N GLY A 467 -6.33 -28.75 -16.73
CA GLY A 467 -6.32 -27.96 -15.49
C GLY A 467 -5.00 -27.20 -15.27
N ARG A 468 -3.87 -27.88 -15.47
CA ARG A 468 -2.54 -27.25 -15.36
C ARG A 468 -2.34 -26.15 -16.39
N ARG A 469 -2.79 -26.34 -17.64
CA ARG A 469 -2.71 -25.27 -18.66
C ARG A 469 -3.43 -23.99 -18.26
N PHE A 470 -4.49 -24.07 -17.47
CA PHE A 470 -5.19 -22.90 -17.00
C PHE A 470 -4.35 -22.08 -15.98
N VAL A 471 -3.55 -22.77 -15.17
CA VAL A 471 -2.74 -22.16 -14.09
C VAL A 471 -1.28 -21.93 -14.51
N GLN A 472 -0.70 -22.88 -15.29
CA GLN A 472 0.72 -22.94 -15.63
C GLN A 472 1.06 -22.28 -16.98
N LEU A 473 0.27 -21.36 -17.51
CA LEU A 473 0.56 -20.71 -18.79
C LEU A 473 1.96 -20.06 -18.87
N ALA A 474 2.67 -19.98 -17.75
CA ALA A 474 4.01 -19.40 -17.67
C ALA A 474 5.18 -20.39 -17.48
N ASP A 475 4.95 -21.57 -16.87
CA ASP A 475 6.05 -22.37 -16.32
C ASP A 475 6.62 -23.46 -17.25
N GLN A 476 5.82 -23.90 -18.24
CA GLN A 476 6.23 -25.00 -19.12
C GLN A 476 7.32 -24.69 -20.16
N GLN A 477 7.72 -23.42 -20.31
CA GLN A 477 8.69 -23.04 -21.35
C GLN A 477 10.11 -22.77 -20.83
N THR A 478 10.32 -22.78 -19.52
CA THR A 478 11.67 -22.60 -18.93
C THR A 478 12.53 -23.87 -18.95
N GLY A 479 11.90 -25.05 -19.00
CA GLY A 479 12.62 -26.32 -18.99
C GLY A 479 13.11 -26.85 -20.35
N ASP A 480 12.47 -26.42 -21.47
CA ASP A 480 12.71 -26.97 -22.80
C ASP A 480 13.23 -25.95 -23.84
N THR A 481 13.58 -24.76 -23.40
CA THR A 481 14.18 -23.76 -24.29
C THR A 481 15.65 -24.13 -24.52
N ASN A 482 15.92 -24.46 -25.78
CA ASN A 482 17.28 -24.62 -26.33
C ASN A 482 18.16 -23.47 -25.80
N SER A 483 19.23 -23.78 -25.06
CA SER A 483 20.16 -22.78 -24.48
C SER A 483 20.80 -21.82 -25.51
N GLN A 484 20.45 -21.97 -26.78
CA GLN A 484 20.91 -21.15 -27.91
C GLN A 484 19.82 -20.24 -28.49
N ALA A 485 18.61 -20.16 -27.90
CA ALA A 485 17.58 -19.25 -28.41
C ALA A 485 17.98 -17.78 -28.14
N PRO A 486 17.80 -16.87 -29.10
CA PRO A 486 18.04 -15.44 -28.89
C PRO A 486 17.22 -14.91 -27.73
N VAL A 487 17.83 -14.09 -26.85
CA VAL A 487 17.20 -13.53 -25.63
C VAL A 487 15.82 -12.91 -25.92
N GLY A 488 15.68 -12.22 -27.06
CA GLY A 488 14.41 -11.63 -27.49
C GLY A 488 13.29 -12.64 -27.76
N THR A 489 13.63 -13.84 -28.27
CA THR A 489 12.63 -14.91 -28.48
C THR A 489 12.17 -15.52 -27.17
N THR A 490 13.08 -15.72 -26.21
CA THR A 490 12.77 -16.23 -24.88
C THR A 490 11.89 -15.23 -24.12
N VAL A 491 12.21 -13.93 -24.18
CA VAL A 491 11.42 -12.87 -23.56
C VAL A 491 10.01 -12.81 -24.18
N ALA A 492 9.87 -12.87 -25.51
CA ALA A 492 8.56 -12.85 -26.18
C ALA A 492 7.70 -14.09 -25.87
N LEU A 493 8.33 -15.27 -25.68
CA LEU A 493 7.64 -16.48 -25.29
C LEU A 493 7.17 -16.42 -23.82
N LEU A 494 8.02 -15.90 -22.93
CA LEU A 494 7.65 -15.65 -21.52
C LEU A 494 6.52 -14.64 -21.42
N GLU A 495 6.58 -13.54 -22.17
CA GLU A 495 5.54 -12.53 -22.21
C GLU A 495 4.19 -13.07 -22.68
N ARG A 496 4.20 -13.96 -23.68
CA ARG A 496 2.97 -14.62 -24.17
C ARG A 496 2.38 -15.59 -23.15
N GLY A 497 3.22 -16.33 -22.41
CA GLY A 497 2.80 -17.27 -21.37
C GLY A 497 2.20 -16.58 -20.14
N MET A 498 2.67 -15.37 -19.82
CA MET A 498 2.31 -14.67 -18.57
C MET A 498 1.07 -13.75 -18.66
N LYS A 499 0.37 -13.68 -19.81
CA LYS A 499 -0.74 -12.71 -20.00
C LYS A 499 -1.89 -12.87 -18.99
N VAL A 500 -2.27 -14.10 -18.62
CA VAL A 500 -3.36 -14.31 -17.67
C VAL A 500 -2.92 -13.93 -16.26
N MET A 501 -1.72 -14.36 -15.84
CA MET A 501 -1.14 -13.99 -14.55
C MET A 501 -0.91 -12.48 -14.44
N SER A 502 -0.45 -11.84 -15.51
CA SER A 502 -0.32 -10.40 -15.61
C SER A 502 -1.62 -9.64 -15.28
N ALA A 503 -2.75 -10.14 -15.79
CA ALA A 503 -4.06 -9.53 -15.51
C ALA A 503 -4.49 -9.72 -14.05
N ILE A 504 -4.13 -10.86 -13.42
CA ILE A 504 -4.40 -11.10 -11.99
C ILE A 504 -3.50 -10.17 -11.15
N HIS A 505 -2.20 -10.13 -11.42
CA HIS A 505 -1.25 -9.25 -10.73
C HIS A 505 -1.63 -7.77 -10.85
N LYS A 506 -2.12 -7.34 -12.01
CA LYS A 506 -2.61 -5.97 -12.20
C LYS A 506 -3.78 -5.64 -11.27
N ARG A 507 -4.69 -6.58 -11.03
CA ARG A 507 -5.78 -6.40 -10.06
C ARG A 507 -5.27 -6.37 -8.63
N LEU A 508 -4.32 -7.25 -8.27
CA LEU A 508 -3.68 -7.22 -6.96
C LEU A 508 -2.93 -5.92 -6.71
N HIS A 509 -2.15 -5.47 -7.68
CA HIS A 509 -1.47 -4.18 -7.63
C HIS A 509 -2.45 -3.01 -7.45
N TYR A 510 -3.60 -3.04 -8.13
CA TYR A 510 -4.63 -2.02 -7.95
C TYR A 510 -5.23 -2.05 -6.54
N ALA A 511 -5.55 -3.24 -6.00
CA ALA A 511 -6.07 -3.39 -4.65
C ALA A 511 -5.02 -2.93 -3.59
N GLN A 512 -3.75 -3.34 -3.74
CA GLN A 512 -2.67 -2.91 -2.87
C GLN A 512 -2.44 -1.38 -2.94
N LYS A 513 -2.61 -0.77 -4.12
CA LYS A 513 -2.61 0.69 -4.25
C LYS A 513 -3.73 1.35 -3.42
N GLN A 514 -4.93 0.77 -3.41
CA GLN A 514 -6.02 1.27 -2.57
C GLN A 514 -5.70 1.09 -1.08
N GLU A 515 -5.14 -0.05 -0.68
CA GLU A 515 -4.68 -0.30 0.68
C GLU A 515 -3.68 0.76 1.16
N PHE A 516 -2.66 1.04 0.35
CA PHE A 516 -1.65 2.05 0.69
C PHE A 516 -2.21 3.47 0.78
N ARG A 517 -3.22 3.80 -0.02
CA ARG A 517 -3.91 5.09 0.07
C ARG A 517 -4.73 5.22 1.36
N VAL A 518 -5.38 4.14 1.78
CA VAL A 518 -6.09 4.11 3.07
C VAL A 518 -5.09 4.21 4.22
N LEU A 519 -3.97 3.49 4.18
CA LEU A 519 -2.89 3.59 5.16
C LEU A 519 -2.31 5.02 5.22
N ALA A 520 -2.04 5.64 4.07
CA ALA A 520 -1.53 7.00 4.02
C ALA A 520 -2.48 8.01 4.67
N ARG A 521 -3.80 7.86 4.47
CA ARG A 521 -4.82 8.66 5.16
C ARG A 521 -4.77 8.44 6.67
N ILE A 522 -4.74 7.18 7.12
CA ILE A 522 -4.69 6.84 8.55
C ILE A 522 -3.42 7.40 9.20
N PHE A 523 -2.28 7.33 8.53
CA PHE A 523 -1.04 7.94 9.04
C PHE A 523 -1.15 9.45 9.12
N ARG A 524 -1.71 10.12 8.11
CA ARG A 524 -1.94 11.57 8.16
C ARG A 524 -2.80 11.97 9.35
N ASP A 525 -3.90 11.24 9.59
CA ASP A 525 -4.89 11.60 10.60
C ASP A 525 -4.42 11.29 12.03
N ASN A 526 -3.48 10.34 12.20
CA ASN A 526 -3.01 9.89 13.52
C ASN A 526 -1.55 10.24 13.85
N LEU A 527 -0.82 10.88 12.91
CA LEU A 527 0.53 11.34 13.19
C LEU A 527 0.51 12.67 13.95
N PRO A 528 1.41 12.85 14.94
CA PRO A 528 1.69 14.17 15.51
C PRO A 528 2.21 15.10 14.40
N GLN A 529 2.26 16.42 14.68
CA GLN A 529 2.76 17.39 13.69
C GLN A 529 4.16 17.04 13.19
N GLU A 530 5.02 16.52 14.08
CA GLU A 530 6.34 15.99 13.74
C GLU A 530 6.51 14.62 14.42
N TYR A 531 6.86 13.62 13.63
CA TYR A 531 7.13 12.29 14.14
C TYR A 531 8.58 11.88 13.82
N PRO A 532 9.48 11.84 14.83
CA PRO A 532 10.83 11.36 14.65
C PRO A 532 10.82 9.82 14.51
N TYR A 533 11.53 9.30 13.51
CA TYR A 533 11.76 7.88 13.37
C TYR A 533 13.19 7.60 12.93
N ASP A 534 13.77 6.52 13.43
CA ASP A 534 15.12 6.09 13.08
C ASP A 534 15.11 5.36 11.72
N VAL A 535 15.94 5.85 10.80
CA VAL A 535 16.23 5.18 9.53
C VAL A 535 17.75 5.00 9.44
N GLN A 536 18.20 3.94 8.81
CA GLN A 536 19.64 3.76 8.53
C GLN A 536 20.21 5.03 7.90
N GLY A 537 21.10 5.72 8.64
CA GLY A 537 21.75 6.96 8.19
C GLY A 537 21.33 8.24 8.90
N GLY A 538 20.54 8.21 9.97
CA GLY A 538 20.24 9.35 10.84
C GLY A 538 18.77 9.52 11.22
N GLU A 539 18.53 10.40 12.18
CA GLU A 539 17.18 10.79 12.58
C GLU A 539 16.51 11.54 11.41
N ARG A 540 15.38 11.01 10.95
CA ARG A 540 14.52 11.68 9.97
C ARG A 540 13.20 12.01 10.63
N GLN A 541 12.69 13.20 10.38
CA GLN A 541 11.38 13.63 10.83
C GLN A 541 10.39 13.53 9.67
N ILE A 542 9.18 13.08 9.98
CA ILE A 542 8.05 13.09 9.08
C ILE A 542 6.91 13.85 9.74
N MET A 543 6.20 14.65 8.96
CA MET A 543 5.08 15.45 9.44
C MET A 543 3.77 14.89 8.87
N ALA A 544 2.66 15.10 9.57
CA ALA A 544 1.34 14.78 9.05
C ALA A 544 1.06 15.50 7.70
N SER A 545 1.57 16.73 7.54
CA SER A 545 1.50 17.51 6.30
C SER A 545 2.27 16.92 5.12
N ASP A 546 3.20 15.98 5.35
CA ASP A 546 3.90 15.28 4.27
C ASP A 546 2.97 14.32 3.50
N PHE A 547 1.84 13.90 4.12
CA PHE A 547 0.80 13.07 3.51
C PHE A 547 -0.27 13.91 2.82
N ASP A 548 0.14 14.77 1.91
CA ASP A 548 -0.76 15.57 1.09
C ASP A 548 -1.12 14.87 -0.24
N ASN A 549 -2.12 15.42 -0.95
CA ASN A 549 -2.56 14.84 -2.23
C ASN A 549 -1.56 15.03 -3.39
N ARG A 550 -0.39 15.64 -3.14
CA ARG A 550 0.67 15.86 -4.14
C ARG A 550 1.62 14.68 -4.26
N VAL A 551 1.65 13.80 -3.25
CA VAL A 551 2.44 12.57 -3.25
C VAL A 551 1.49 11.38 -3.33
N ASP A 552 1.42 10.70 -4.50
CA ASP A 552 0.66 9.46 -4.66
C ASP A 552 1.51 8.26 -4.21
N VAL A 553 0.90 7.39 -3.42
CA VAL A 553 1.52 6.17 -2.92
C VAL A 553 1.09 5.00 -3.80
N ILE A 554 2.07 4.29 -4.34
CA ILE A 554 1.85 3.18 -5.27
C ILE A 554 2.68 1.96 -4.84
N PRO A 555 2.24 0.73 -5.17
CA PRO A 555 3.07 -0.47 -4.97
C PRO A 555 4.34 -0.44 -5.81
N VAL A 556 5.42 -1.02 -5.29
CA VAL A 556 6.70 -1.17 -6.01
C VAL A 556 6.56 -2.16 -7.17
N SER A 557 5.71 -3.19 -7.03
CA SER A 557 5.48 -4.19 -8.05
C SER A 557 5.01 -3.55 -9.35
N ASP A 558 5.69 -3.87 -10.47
CA ASP A 558 5.23 -3.46 -11.79
C ASP A 558 4.43 -4.60 -12.42
N PRO A 559 3.11 -4.44 -12.65
CA PRO A 559 2.29 -5.50 -13.21
C PRO A 559 2.65 -5.90 -14.65
N ASN A 560 3.56 -5.19 -15.29
CA ASN A 560 4.04 -5.48 -16.64
C ASN A 560 5.37 -6.25 -16.65
N ILE A 561 6.07 -6.34 -15.52
CA ILE A 561 7.41 -6.96 -15.41
C ILE A 561 7.41 -8.01 -14.31
N PHE A 562 7.27 -9.29 -14.70
CA PHE A 562 7.02 -10.39 -13.77
C PHE A 562 8.24 -11.17 -13.33
N SER A 563 9.35 -11.13 -14.04
CA SER A 563 10.52 -11.90 -13.66
C SER A 563 11.72 -11.02 -13.33
N MET A 564 12.47 -11.42 -12.32
CA MET A 564 13.77 -10.81 -11.97
C MET A 564 14.69 -10.76 -13.21
N ALA A 565 14.70 -11.81 -14.02
CA ALA A 565 15.46 -11.88 -15.25
C ALA A 565 15.07 -10.79 -16.27
N GLN A 566 13.78 -10.48 -16.39
CA GLN A 566 13.30 -9.37 -17.24
C GLN A 566 13.71 -8.02 -16.69
N ARG A 567 13.56 -7.79 -15.37
CA ARG A 567 14.00 -6.55 -14.70
C ARG A 567 15.49 -6.31 -14.93
N VAL A 568 16.31 -7.34 -14.72
CA VAL A 568 17.76 -7.27 -14.95
C VAL A 568 18.08 -6.99 -16.42
N THR A 569 17.42 -7.68 -17.36
CA THR A 569 17.65 -7.46 -18.80
C THR A 569 17.29 -6.04 -19.25
N LEU A 570 16.16 -5.51 -18.77
CA LEU A 570 15.73 -4.13 -19.08
C LEU A 570 16.68 -3.11 -18.47
N ALA A 571 17.07 -3.28 -17.20
CA ALA A 571 18.01 -2.42 -16.51
C ALA A 571 19.40 -2.46 -17.18
N GLN A 572 19.86 -3.63 -17.63
CA GLN A 572 21.10 -3.79 -18.37
C GLN A 572 21.06 -3.08 -19.74
N THR A 573 19.93 -3.19 -20.43
CA THR A 573 19.73 -2.48 -21.70
C THR A 573 19.72 -0.96 -21.50
N GLN A 574 19.05 -0.47 -20.46
CA GLN A 574 19.06 0.96 -20.09
C GLN A 574 20.48 1.43 -19.74
N LEU A 575 21.23 0.64 -18.98
CA LEU A 575 22.61 0.97 -18.62
C LEU A 575 23.52 1.03 -19.86
N GLN A 576 23.38 0.11 -20.79
CA GLN A 576 24.11 0.11 -22.05
C GLN A 576 23.79 1.34 -22.91
N LEU A 577 22.51 1.74 -22.99
CA LEU A 577 22.11 2.97 -23.68
C LEU A 577 22.67 4.21 -22.99
N ALA A 578 22.65 4.27 -21.66
CA ALA A 578 23.22 5.38 -20.90
C ALA A 578 24.74 5.48 -21.06
N GLN A 579 25.45 4.35 -21.10
CA GLN A 579 26.89 4.31 -21.34
C GLN A 579 27.26 4.73 -22.79
N SER A 580 26.38 4.48 -23.78
CA SER A 580 26.63 4.87 -25.18
C SER A 580 26.55 6.39 -25.37
N ASN A 581 25.83 7.11 -24.54
CA ASN A 581 25.74 8.58 -24.60
C ASN A 581 25.62 9.19 -23.18
N PRO A 582 26.77 9.31 -22.49
CA PRO A 582 26.80 9.76 -21.08
C PRO A 582 26.31 11.21 -20.87
N GLU A 583 26.44 12.06 -21.90
CA GLU A 583 26.04 13.48 -21.79
C GLU A 583 24.52 13.68 -21.74
N MET A 584 23.76 12.73 -22.30
CA MET A 584 22.30 12.81 -22.33
C MET A 584 21.60 12.01 -21.20
N HIS A 585 22.36 11.20 -20.45
CA HIS A 585 21.80 10.29 -19.46
C HIS A 585 22.44 10.46 -18.09
N ASN A 586 21.62 10.35 -17.04
CA ASN A 586 22.12 10.25 -15.67
C ASN A 586 22.64 8.82 -15.43
N LEU A 587 23.95 8.64 -15.49
CA LEU A 587 24.61 7.34 -15.28
C LEU A 587 24.40 6.81 -13.86
N HIS A 588 24.44 7.68 -12.83
CA HIS A 588 24.19 7.28 -11.44
C HIS A 588 22.79 6.65 -11.30
N ALA A 589 21.76 7.29 -11.87
CA ALA A 589 20.40 6.75 -11.84
C ALA A 589 20.27 5.43 -12.62
N ALA A 590 21.02 5.26 -13.72
CA ALA A 590 21.03 4.01 -14.49
C ALA A 590 21.71 2.87 -13.72
N TYR A 591 22.82 3.12 -13.02
CA TYR A 591 23.47 2.15 -12.14
C TYR A 591 22.59 1.82 -10.93
N LYS A 592 21.96 2.82 -10.30
CA LYS A 592 21.03 2.61 -9.17
C LYS A 592 19.87 1.69 -9.57
N ARG A 593 19.28 1.88 -10.75
CA ARG A 593 18.23 0.97 -11.30
C ARG A 593 18.76 -0.45 -11.55
N MET A 594 19.99 -0.58 -12.02
CA MET A 594 20.61 -1.90 -12.21
C MET A 594 20.80 -2.64 -10.87
N TYR A 595 21.31 -1.97 -9.84
CA TYR A 595 21.44 -2.55 -8.50
C TYR A 595 20.09 -2.87 -7.87
N GLN A 596 19.07 -2.03 -8.08
CA GLN A 596 17.68 -2.31 -7.66
C GLN A 596 17.11 -3.56 -8.35
N ALA A 597 17.38 -3.73 -9.66
CA ALA A 597 16.94 -4.91 -10.40
C ALA A 597 17.64 -6.21 -9.94
N LEU A 598 18.87 -6.10 -9.42
CA LEU A 598 19.66 -7.19 -8.84
C LEU A 598 19.31 -7.44 -7.37
N GLU A 599 18.40 -6.69 -6.77
CA GLU A 599 17.99 -6.79 -5.35
C GLU A 599 19.17 -6.64 -4.37
N VAL A 600 20.15 -5.78 -4.71
CA VAL A 600 21.28 -5.47 -3.84
C VAL A 600 20.78 -4.63 -2.66
N GLN A 601 21.11 -5.07 -1.44
CA GLN A 601 20.85 -4.30 -0.22
C GLN A 601 21.87 -3.16 -0.08
N ASN A 602 21.46 -2.04 0.57
CA ASN A 602 22.32 -0.88 0.82
C ASN A 602 22.98 -0.29 -0.43
N ILE A 603 22.17 -0.02 -1.46
CA ILE A 603 22.65 0.51 -2.75
C ILE A 603 23.47 1.79 -2.57
N ASP A 604 23.07 2.67 -1.64
CA ASP A 604 23.73 3.95 -1.42
C ASP A 604 25.15 3.79 -0.82
N GLU A 605 25.45 2.63 -0.20
CA GLU A 605 26.79 2.27 0.27
C GLU A 605 27.70 1.84 -0.90
N VAL A 606 27.15 1.11 -1.87
CA VAL A 606 27.87 0.63 -3.07
C VAL A 606 27.99 1.73 -4.14
N LEU A 607 26.98 2.56 -4.26
CA LEU A 607 26.86 3.66 -5.21
C LEU A 607 26.50 4.94 -4.45
N PRO A 608 27.47 5.58 -3.77
CA PRO A 608 27.22 6.82 -3.04
C PRO A 608 26.69 7.90 -4.01
N PRO A 609 25.74 8.74 -3.59
CA PRO A 609 25.25 9.83 -4.41
C PRO A 609 26.43 10.72 -4.84
N PRO A 610 26.39 11.29 -6.05
CA PRO A 610 27.42 12.23 -6.47
C PRO A 610 27.50 13.37 -5.44
N PRO A 611 28.71 13.80 -5.04
CA PRO A 611 28.88 14.86 -4.06
C PRO A 611 28.11 16.09 -4.56
N GLN A 612 27.21 16.58 -3.74
CA GLN A 612 26.54 17.85 -4.00
C GLN A 612 27.58 18.96 -3.88
N PRO A 613 27.62 19.89 -4.84
CA PRO A 613 28.49 21.02 -4.71
C PRO A 613 28.08 21.84 -3.47
N GLU A 614 29.01 22.02 -2.54
CA GLU A 614 28.82 22.83 -1.32
C GLU A 614 29.36 24.25 -1.53
N PRO A 615 28.72 25.28 -0.94
CA PRO A 615 29.25 26.64 -0.97
C PRO A 615 30.60 26.66 -0.25
N LEU A 616 31.61 27.21 -0.92
CA LEU A 616 32.99 27.27 -0.42
C LEU A 616 33.40 28.69 -0.11
N ASP A 617 34.40 28.84 0.77
CA ASP A 617 35.08 30.07 1.00
C ASP A 617 35.86 30.51 -0.24
N PRO A 618 35.89 31.81 -0.60
CA PRO A 618 36.56 32.29 -1.81
C PRO A 618 38.07 32.01 -1.85
N ALA A 619 38.74 31.80 -0.72
CA ALA A 619 40.15 31.40 -0.69
C ALA A 619 40.33 29.93 -1.07
N ILE A 620 39.38 29.06 -0.69
CA ILE A 620 39.35 27.65 -1.07
C ILE A 620 39.00 27.51 -2.57
N GLU A 621 38.05 28.29 -3.06
CA GLU A 621 37.70 28.36 -4.48
C GLU A 621 38.92 28.80 -5.33
N ASN A 622 39.69 29.79 -4.88
CA ASN A 622 40.93 30.16 -5.53
C ASN A 622 41.94 29.00 -5.65
N ALA A 623 42.06 28.19 -4.59
CA ALA A 623 42.95 27.02 -4.62
C ALA A 623 42.44 25.92 -5.59
N ARG A 624 41.16 25.68 -5.62
CA ARG A 624 40.52 24.69 -6.51
C ARG A 624 40.58 25.11 -7.98
N ALA A 625 40.37 26.39 -8.26
CA ALA A 625 40.57 26.95 -9.63
C ALA A 625 41.99 26.75 -10.17
N LEU A 626 43.00 26.84 -9.30
CA LEU A 626 44.40 26.54 -9.70
C LEU A 626 44.60 25.06 -10.05
N MET A 627 43.82 24.14 -9.45
CA MET A 627 43.83 22.71 -9.75
C MET A 627 43.05 22.38 -11.02
N GLY A 628 42.34 23.35 -11.62
CA GLY A 628 41.54 23.18 -12.83
C GLY A 628 40.12 22.68 -12.56
N GLU A 629 39.63 22.77 -11.31
CA GLU A 629 38.26 22.45 -10.97
C GLU A 629 37.29 23.52 -11.47
N ILE A 630 36.11 23.10 -11.89
CA ILE A 630 35.01 24.01 -12.24
C ILE A 630 34.38 24.52 -10.95
N LEU A 631 34.34 25.85 -10.81
CA LEU A 631 33.71 26.50 -9.68
C LEU A 631 32.23 26.74 -9.98
N THR A 632 31.39 26.66 -8.94
CA THR A 632 29.94 26.92 -9.00
C THR A 632 29.58 27.96 -7.94
N THR A 633 28.67 28.87 -8.27
CA THR A 633 28.17 29.89 -7.35
C THR A 633 26.85 29.46 -6.73
N PHE A 634 26.60 29.88 -5.47
CA PHE A 634 25.36 29.59 -4.75
C PHE A 634 24.67 30.91 -4.38
N PRO A 635 23.31 30.97 -4.39
CA PRO A 635 22.57 32.21 -4.12
C PRO A 635 22.83 32.82 -2.76
N ASP A 636 23.14 32.01 -1.75
CA ASP A 636 23.34 32.45 -0.36
C ASP A 636 24.77 32.89 -0.03
N GLN A 637 25.69 32.94 -1.01
CA GLN A 637 27.05 33.40 -0.81
C GLN A 637 27.14 34.93 -0.77
N ASP A 638 28.11 35.47 -0.02
CA ASP A 638 28.47 36.91 -0.10
C ASP A 638 29.19 37.19 -1.42
N HIS A 639 28.41 37.44 -2.47
CA HIS A 639 28.96 37.68 -3.82
C HIS A 639 29.93 38.87 -3.88
N ASP A 640 29.72 39.87 -3.02
CA ASP A 640 30.63 41.05 -2.98
C ASP A 640 31.99 40.71 -2.42
N ALA A 641 32.04 39.88 -1.39
CA ALA A 641 33.30 39.41 -0.83
C ALA A 641 34.04 38.48 -1.81
N HIS A 642 33.30 37.54 -2.45
CA HIS A 642 33.85 36.62 -3.44
C HIS A 642 34.44 37.37 -4.63
N ILE A 643 33.70 38.30 -5.24
CA ILE A 643 34.16 39.09 -6.37
C ILE A 643 35.46 39.85 -5.99
N ARG A 644 35.51 40.51 -4.83
CA ARG A 644 36.69 41.26 -4.39
C ARG A 644 37.92 40.37 -4.20
N ILE A 645 37.75 39.21 -3.57
CA ILE A 645 38.86 38.29 -3.29
C ILE A 645 39.35 37.64 -4.57
N HIS A 646 38.44 37.22 -5.49
CA HIS A 646 38.82 36.69 -6.80
C HIS A 646 39.55 37.73 -7.64
N LEU A 647 39.07 38.95 -7.69
CA LEU A 647 39.75 40.05 -8.41
C LEU A 647 41.16 40.31 -7.90
N MET A 648 41.33 40.35 -6.56
CA MET A 648 42.67 40.49 -5.97
C MET A 648 43.57 39.32 -6.30
N PHE A 649 43.07 38.10 -6.31
CA PHE A 649 43.84 36.92 -6.65
C PHE A 649 44.21 36.85 -8.14
N MET A 650 43.32 37.26 -9.03
CA MET A 650 43.56 37.36 -10.48
C MET A 650 44.72 38.32 -10.82
N GLN A 651 44.97 39.34 -9.96
CA GLN A 651 46.09 40.28 -10.15
C GLN A 651 47.47 39.69 -9.79
N THR A 652 47.47 38.51 -9.12
CA THR A 652 48.72 37.86 -8.73
C THR A 652 49.45 37.29 -9.96
N PRO A 653 50.81 37.28 -9.98
CA PRO A 653 51.57 36.70 -11.09
C PRO A 653 51.24 35.24 -11.36
N LEU A 654 50.77 34.50 -10.34
CA LEU A 654 50.44 33.10 -10.41
C LEU A 654 49.22 32.84 -11.36
N VAL A 655 48.25 33.72 -11.36
CA VAL A 655 47.03 33.63 -12.19
C VAL A 655 47.19 34.41 -13.49
N SER A 656 47.71 35.63 -13.41
CA SER A 656 47.82 36.54 -14.60
C SER A 656 48.71 36.01 -15.73
N THR A 657 49.65 35.08 -15.44
CA THR A 657 50.48 34.43 -16.44
C THR A 657 49.85 33.19 -17.08
N SER A 658 48.75 32.66 -16.57
CA SER A 658 48.07 31.46 -17.08
C SER A 658 46.72 31.83 -17.73
N PRO A 659 46.60 31.85 -19.07
CA PRO A 659 45.35 32.22 -19.74
C PRO A 659 44.16 31.27 -19.42
N THR A 660 44.43 30.00 -19.13
CA THR A 660 43.38 29.00 -18.81
C THR A 660 42.80 29.29 -17.43
N VAL A 661 43.63 29.46 -16.42
CA VAL A 661 43.20 29.75 -15.06
C VAL A 661 42.50 31.10 -14.98
N MET A 662 43.01 32.09 -15.71
CA MET A 662 42.38 33.42 -15.81
C MET A 662 40.98 33.32 -16.41
N GLY A 663 40.78 32.46 -17.46
CA GLY A 663 39.48 32.21 -18.04
C GLY A 663 38.48 31.57 -17.07
N THR A 664 38.92 30.64 -16.21
CA THR A 664 38.07 30.05 -15.18
C THR A 664 37.61 31.10 -14.16
N PHE A 665 38.53 31.93 -13.65
CA PHE A 665 38.14 33.02 -12.76
C PHE A 665 37.25 34.05 -13.41
N TYR A 666 37.46 34.35 -14.68
CA TYR A 666 36.62 35.28 -15.43
C TYR A 666 35.19 34.78 -15.49
N ALA A 667 35.02 33.52 -15.85
CA ALA A 667 33.69 32.86 -15.89
C ALA A 667 33.01 32.85 -14.52
N HIS A 668 33.76 32.49 -13.48
CA HIS A 668 33.22 32.41 -12.11
C HIS A 668 32.85 33.81 -11.51
N VAL A 669 33.68 34.84 -11.71
CA VAL A 669 33.32 36.21 -11.35
C VAL A 669 32.07 36.69 -12.09
N MET A 670 31.89 36.30 -13.38
CA MET A 670 30.67 36.65 -14.10
C MET A 670 29.43 35.94 -13.57
N GLU A 671 29.56 34.71 -13.06
CA GLU A 671 28.49 34.03 -12.37
C GLU A 671 28.11 34.73 -11.07
N HIS A 672 29.08 35.12 -10.25
CA HIS A 672 28.82 35.92 -9.04
C HIS A 672 28.16 37.26 -9.35
N LEU A 673 28.58 37.97 -10.40
CA LEU A 673 27.92 39.18 -10.85
C LEU A 673 26.47 38.94 -11.29
N SER A 674 26.21 37.82 -11.96
CA SER A 674 24.85 37.43 -12.35
C SER A 674 23.95 37.16 -11.15
N GLN A 675 24.44 36.38 -10.17
CA GLN A 675 23.70 36.12 -8.92
C GLN A 675 23.47 37.41 -8.15
N LYS A 676 24.48 38.28 -8.02
CA LYS A 676 24.35 39.60 -7.38
C LYS A 676 23.27 40.46 -8.09
N ALA A 677 23.30 40.53 -9.41
CA ALA A 677 22.31 41.26 -10.21
C ALA A 677 20.89 40.75 -9.93
N ARG A 678 20.73 39.44 -9.83
CA ARG A 678 19.45 38.79 -9.51
C ARG A 678 18.96 39.19 -8.11
N ILE A 679 19.82 39.13 -7.10
CA ILE A 679 19.50 39.52 -5.72
C ILE A 679 19.14 41.01 -5.67
N MET A 680 19.82 41.87 -6.42
CA MET A 680 19.51 43.32 -6.47
C MET A 680 18.11 43.54 -7.08
N VAL A 681 17.76 42.85 -8.16
CA VAL A 681 16.42 42.93 -8.79
C VAL A 681 15.35 42.45 -7.82
N GLU A 682 15.57 41.31 -7.14
CA GLU A 682 14.63 40.75 -6.16
C GLU A 682 14.43 41.69 -4.97
N THR A 683 15.51 42.33 -4.50
CA THR A 683 15.47 43.35 -3.41
C THR A 683 14.73 44.61 -3.84
N GLU A 684 14.99 45.12 -5.03
CA GLU A 684 14.31 46.29 -5.59
C GLU A 684 12.80 46.04 -5.75
N ILE A 685 12.42 44.86 -6.25
CA ILE A 685 11.03 44.43 -6.33
C ILE A 685 10.40 44.32 -4.96
N GLY A 686 11.09 43.74 -3.97
CA GLY A 686 10.63 43.64 -2.59
C GLY A 686 10.40 45.02 -1.95
N GLU A 687 11.28 45.98 -2.23
CA GLU A 687 11.12 47.37 -1.77
C GLU A 687 9.92 48.06 -2.42
N ILE A 688 9.67 47.88 -3.71
CA ILE A 688 8.48 48.43 -4.42
C ILE A 688 7.21 47.87 -3.79
N ILE A 689 7.12 46.56 -3.51
CA ILE A 689 5.96 45.95 -2.87
C ILE A 689 5.75 46.51 -1.47
N LYS A 690 6.83 46.64 -0.69
CA LYS A 690 6.80 47.19 0.67
C LYS A 690 6.39 48.66 0.68
N GLN A 691 6.86 49.47 -0.26
CA GLN A 691 6.44 50.85 -0.45
C GLN A 691 4.96 50.97 -0.81
N ALA A 692 4.46 50.12 -1.71
CA ALA A 692 3.03 50.09 -2.04
C ALA A 692 2.18 49.78 -0.80
N GLN A 693 2.56 48.76 -0.02
CA GLN A 693 1.87 48.40 1.23
C GLN A 693 1.91 49.51 2.29
N THR A 694 3.05 50.17 2.44
CA THR A 694 3.25 51.30 3.39
C THR A 694 2.42 52.51 2.97
N SER A 695 2.32 52.81 1.68
CA SER A 695 1.53 53.92 1.14
C SER A 695 0.02 53.71 1.34
N VAL A 696 -0.45 52.48 1.32
CA VAL A 696 -1.85 52.12 1.68
C VAL A 696 -2.10 52.36 3.17
N SER A 697 -1.20 51.89 4.03
CA SER A 697 -1.34 52.08 5.49
C SER A 697 -1.24 53.55 5.92
N ALA A 698 -0.52 54.39 5.17
CA ALA A 698 -0.43 55.82 5.37
C ALA A 698 -1.57 56.62 4.76
N GLY A 699 -2.52 55.97 4.08
CA GLY A 699 -3.66 56.63 3.43
C GLY A 699 -3.29 57.49 2.20
N GLN A 700 -2.13 57.28 1.60
CA GLN A 700 -1.59 58.00 0.45
C GLN A 700 -1.97 57.36 -0.90
N LEU A 701 -2.35 56.07 -0.91
CA LEU A 701 -2.70 55.33 -2.10
C LEU A 701 -4.01 54.55 -1.85
N ASP A 702 -4.87 54.49 -2.89
CA ASP A 702 -6.11 53.70 -2.84
C ASP A 702 -5.74 52.21 -2.76
N PRO A 703 -6.38 51.44 -1.85
CA PRO A 703 -6.11 49.97 -1.72
C PRO A 703 -6.24 49.20 -3.02
N GLN A 704 -7.20 49.56 -3.91
CA GLN A 704 -7.37 48.89 -5.20
C GLN A 704 -6.23 49.22 -6.18
N ALA A 705 -5.73 50.44 -6.18
CA ALA A 705 -4.59 50.85 -7.01
C ALA A 705 -3.28 50.20 -6.56
N ALA A 706 -3.05 50.03 -5.25
CA ALA A 706 -1.89 49.35 -4.70
C ALA A 706 -1.92 47.85 -4.99
N GLN A 707 -3.08 47.21 -4.86
CA GLN A 707 -3.26 45.79 -5.26
C GLN A 707 -2.99 45.58 -6.76
N ALA A 708 -3.46 46.47 -7.62
CA ALA A 708 -3.18 46.38 -9.06
C ALA A 708 -1.69 46.55 -9.37
N GLN A 709 -0.98 47.41 -8.66
CA GLN A 709 0.47 47.62 -8.80
C GLN A 709 1.26 46.42 -8.33
N ILE A 710 0.90 45.84 -7.17
CA ILE A 710 1.51 44.62 -6.62
C ILE A 710 1.26 43.41 -7.58
N ALA A 711 0.03 43.27 -8.10
CA ALA A 711 -0.31 42.20 -9.03
C ALA A 711 0.49 42.33 -10.35
N GLN A 712 0.70 43.53 -10.84
CA GLN A 712 1.51 43.77 -12.03
C GLN A 712 2.98 43.42 -11.80
N VAL A 713 3.56 43.83 -10.68
CA VAL A 713 4.94 43.47 -10.31
C VAL A 713 5.09 41.96 -10.11
N GLN A 714 4.12 41.27 -9.52
CA GLN A 714 4.10 39.81 -9.38
C GLN A 714 3.96 39.12 -10.74
N GLN A 715 3.20 39.66 -11.65
CA GLN A 715 3.09 39.15 -13.03
C GLN A 715 4.41 39.30 -13.79
N ASP A 716 5.08 40.47 -13.64
CA ASP A 716 6.40 40.72 -14.26
C ASP A 716 7.47 39.77 -13.69
N MET A 717 7.40 39.38 -12.41
CA MET A 717 8.25 38.32 -11.81
C MET A 717 8.01 36.93 -12.37
N GLN A 718 6.77 36.62 -12.75
CA GLN A 718 6.43 35.31 -13.33
C GLN A 718 6.77 35.21 -14.83
N ASP A 719 7.05 36.33 -15.50
CA ASP A 719 7.48 36.37 -16.90
C ASP A 719 9.02 36.26 -16.99
N PRO A 720 9.59 35.09 -17.41
CA PRO A 720 11.00 34.89 -17.50
C PRO A 720 11.71 35.93 -18.39
N ALA A 721 11.04 36.43 -19.43
CA ALA A 721 11.61 37.39 -20.36
C ALA A 721 11.75 38.80 -19.73
N GLN A 722 10.82 39.18 -18.88
CA GLN A 722 10.89 40.44 -18.16
C GLN A 722 11.96 40.40 -17.06
N MET A 723 12.03 39.31 -16.31
CA MET A 723 13.08 39.09 -15.29
C MET A 723 14.48 39.09 -15.91
N GLU A 724 14.67 38.39 -17.02
CA GLU A 724 15.95 38.35 -17.75
C GLU A 724 16.38 39.78 -18.18
N LYS A 725 15.43 40.60 -18.66
CA LYS A 725 15.70 41.97 -19.06
C LYS A 725 16.12 42.83 -17.86
N LEU A 726 15.47 42.73 -16.71
CA LEU A 726 15.82 43.46 -15.51
C LEU A 726 17.21 43.05 -14.98
N ILE A 727 17.45 41.72 -14.91
CA ILE A 727 18.75 41.19 -14.51
C ILE A 727 19.87 41.67 -15.46
N SER A 728 19.60 41.67 -16.77
CA SER A 728 20.56 42.15 -17.76
C SER A 728 20.89 43.63 -17.61
N MET A 729 19.93 44.50 -17.23
CA MET A 729 20.15 45.92 -16.95
C MET A 729 21.00 46.12 -15.72
N GLN A 730 20.73 45.39 -14.62
CA GLN A 730 21.53 45.42 -13.41
C GLN A 730 22.93 44.86 -13.65
N MET A 731 23.05 43.81 -14.45
CA MET A 731 24.31 43.22 -14.84
C MET A 731 25.21 44.21 -15.62
N GLU A 732 24.62 45.01 -16.54
CA GLU A 732 25.32 46.06 -17.29
C GLU A 732 25.91 47.11 -16.33
N GLN A 733 25.17 47.53 -15.31
CA GLN A 733 25.64 48.47 -14.32
C GLN A 733 26.80 47.88 -13.50
N LEU A 734 26.67 46.67 -12.99
CA LEU A 734 27.70 45.98 -12.22
C LEU A 734 28.96 45.71 -13.05
N MET A 735 28.81 45.37 -14.31
CA MET A 735 29.92 45.20 -15.23
C MET A 735 30.67 46.49 -15.46
N THR A 736 29.99 47.64 -15.52
CA THR A 736 30.63 48.93 -15.71
C THR A 736 31.53 49.31 -14.51
N GLU A 737 31.17 48.86 -13.32
CA GLU A 737 31.97 49.07 -12.06
C GLU A 737 33.16 48.10 -11.97
N VAL A 738 33.00 46.86 -12.38
CA VAL A 738 33.98 45.79 -12.18
C VAL A 738 34.97 45.66 -13.34
N MET A 739 34.55 45.95 -14.59
CA MET A 739 35.38 45.85 -15.80
C MET A 739 36.71 46.67 -15.75
N PRO A 740 36.77 47.91 -15.17
CA PRO A 740 38.02 48.60 -15.05
C PRO A 740 39.06 47.92 -14.17
N GLN A 741 38.59 47.09 -13.20
CA GLN A 741 39.45 46.34 -12.29
C GLN A 741 39.93 45.00 -12.88
N LEU A 742 39.16 44.45 -13.84
CA LEU A 742 39.48 43.22 -14.57
C LEU A 742 40.50 43.42 -15.68
N MET A 743 40.67 44.69 -16.16
CA MET A 743 41.59 44.97 -17.26
C MET A 743 42.98 45.37 -16.73
N PRO A 744 44.07 44.71 -17.17
CA PRO A 744 45.40 45.23 -16.97
C PRO A 744 45.53 46.54 -17.75
N GLN A 745 45.97 47.58 -17.07
CA GLN A 745 46.20 48.92 -17.69
C GLN A 745 47.09 48.77 -18.92
N GLY A 746 46.49 48.84 -20.10
CA GLY A 746 47.28 49.03 -21.34
C GLY A 746 46.89 48.22 -22.58
N LYS A 747 45.93 47.32 -22.55
CA LYS A 747 45.44 46.62 -23.75
C LYS A 747 43.92 46.56 -23.80
N SER A 748 43.34 46.92 -24.94
CA SER A 748 41.90 46.77 -25.18
C SER A 748 41.55 45.26 -25.22
N PRO A 749 40.45 44.80 -24.59
CA PRO A 749 40.03 43.41 -24.60
C PRO A 749 39.76 42.87 -26.04
N MET A 750 39.51 43.78 -26.98
CA MET A 750 39.27 43.42 -28.39
C MET A 750 40.56 43.06 -29.16
N ASP A 751 41.73 43.35 -28.59
CA ASP A 751 43.02 43.02 -29.20
C ASP A 751 43.61 41.68 -28.76
N ASP A 752 42.95 40.99 -27.82
CA ASP A 752 43.35 39.65 -27.41
C ASP A 752 42.91 38.60 -28.44
N PRO A 753 43.84 37.88 -29.06
CA PRO A 753 43.54 36.86 -30.08
C PRO A 753 42.61 35.76 -29.57
N LEU A 754 42.61 35.44 -28.27
CA LEU A 754 41.74 34.43 -27.64
C LEU A 754 40.30 34.92 -27.51
N VAL A 755 40.10 36.22 -27.20
CA VAL A 755 38.76 36.81 -27.18
C VAL A 755 38.17 36.88 -28.57
N GLN A 756 38.96 37.20 -29.60
CA GLN A 756 38.54 37.16 -31.01
C GLN A 756 38.21 35.75 -31.48
N ILE A 757 38.97 34.75 -31.08
CA ILE A 757 38.68 33.33 -31.42
C ILE A 757 37.38 32.88 -30.75
N ARG A 758 37.15 33.24 -29.49
CA ARG A 758 35.95 32.84 -28.79
C ARG A 758 34.69 33.59 -29.23
N MET A 759 34.81 34.85 -29.62
CA MET A 759 33.73 35.58 -30.30
C MET A 759 33.42 34.96 -31.68
N GLN A 760 34.42 34.49 -32.40
CA GLN A 760 34.21 33.74 -33.63
C GLN A 760 33.58 32.38 -33.40
N GLU A 761 33.98 31.65 -32.32
CA GLU A 761 33.36 30.38 -31.95
C GLU A 761 31.89 30.55 -31.48
N LEU A 762 31.60 31.61 -30.73
CA LEU A 762 30.22 31.95 -30.35
C LEU A 762 29.38 32.36 -31.55
N ALA A 763 29.93 33.15 -32.48
CA ALA A 763 29.24 33.52 -33.72
C ALA A 763 29.02 32.32 -34.66
N ILE A 764 29.91 31.33 -34.63
CA ILE A 764 29.76 30.06 -35.34
C ILE A 764 28.68 29.19 -34.68
N LYS A 765 28.70 29.09 -33.35
CA LYS A 765 27.67 28.37 -32.60
C LYS A 765 26.28 29.00 -32.77
N GLU A 766 26.20 30.32 -32.76
CA GLU A 766 24.94 31.04 -32.99
C GLU A 766 24.42 30.81 -34.42
N LYS A 767 25.30 30.82 -35.43
CA LYS A 767 24.95 30.44 -36.80
C LYS A 767 24.54 28.99 -36.96
N ASP A 768 25.20 28.06 -36.24
CA ASP A 768 24.84 26.64 -36.27
C ASP A 768 23.51 26.38 -35.52
N LEU A 769 23.22 27.16 -34.48
CA LEU A 769 21.92 27.11 -33.79
C LEU A 769 20.79 27.65 -34.67
N LEU A 770 21.02 28.79 -35.34
CA LEU A 770 20.08 29.35 -36.34
C LEU A 770 19.84 28.39 -37.50
N ARG A 771 20.90 27.74 -38.02
CA ARG A 771 20.77 26.74 -39.09
C ARG A 771 19.99 25.49 -38.62
N LYS A 772 20.22 25.00 -37.40
CA LYS A 772 19.46 23.89 -36.84
C LYS A 772 17.97 24.23 -36.66
N THR A 773 17.66 25.46 -36.19
CA THR A 773 16.26 25.92 -36.08
C THR A 773 15.61 26.08 -37.46
N GLU A 774 16.33 26.50 -38.49
CA GLU A 774 15.80 26.55 -39.86
C GLU A 774 15.62 25.16 -40.46
N GLU A 775 16.54 24.20 -40.19
CA GLU A 775 16.42 22.80 -40.63
C GLU A 775 15.24 22.08 -39.91
N ASP A 776 15.04 22.32 -38.62
CA ASP A 776 13.91 21.77 -37.83
C ASP A 776 12.57 22.37 -38.29
N GLN A 777 12.51 23.68 -38.56
CA GLN A 777 11.33 24.30 -39.16
C GLN A 777 11.06 23.79 -40.60
N GLY A 778 12.10 23.53 -41.35
CA GLY A 778 11.99 22.93 -42.69
C GLY A 778 11.46 21.49 -42.63
N GLN A 779 11.93 20.67 -41.69
CA GLN A 779 11.44 19.31 -41.51
C GLN A 779 9.98 19.28 -41.01
N MET A 780 9.62 20.18 -40.13
CA MET A 780 8.25 20.30 -39.62
C MET A 780 7.26 20.74 -40.74
N LEU A 781 7.68 21.63 -41.62
CA LEU A 781 6.91 22.01 -42.81
C LEU A 781 6.74 20.86 -43.81
N VAL A 782 7.77 20.05 -44.02
CA VAL A 782 7.70 18.85 -44.87
C VAL A 782 6.82 17.77 -44.27
N GLU A 783 6.83 17.59 -42.96
CA GLU A 783 5.90 16.66 -42.26
C GLU A 783 4.45 17.13 -42.30
N LEU A 784 4.19 18.44 -42.13
CA LEU A 784 2.87 19.04 -42.28
C LEU A 784 2.35 18.88 -43.72
N GLN A 785 3.20 19.06 -44.75
CA GLN A 785 2.82 18.80 -46.15
C GLN A 785 2.53 17.31 -46.40
N LYS A 786 3.30 16.40 -45.83
CA LYS A 786 3.03 14.96 -45.92
C LYS A 786 1.74 14.53 -45.20
N MET A 787 1.42 15.15 -44.06
CA MET A 787 0.14 14.94 -43.39
C MET A 787 -1.04 15.50 -44.20
N GLN A 788 -0.92 16.67 -44.80
CA GLN A 788 -1.94 17.22 -45.71
C GLN A 788 -2.14 16.36 -46.96
N GLN A 789 -1.10 15.82 -47.54
CA GLN A 789 -1.20 14.90 -48.69
C GLN A 789 -1.84 13.55 -48.30
N ARG A 790 -1.62 13.05 -47.10
CA ARG A 790 -2.29 11.83 -46.63
C ARG A 790 -3.79 12.07 -46.33
N ALA A 791 -4.13 13.24 -45.81
CA ALA A 791 -5.53 13.62 -45.58
C ALA A 791 -6.35 13.84 -46.88
N THR A 792 -5.69 14.11 -47.99
CA THR A 792 -6.35 14.28 -49.33
C THR A 792 -6.40 12.99 -50.13
N THR A 793 -5.72 11.90 -49.69
CA THR A 793 -5.78 10.59 -50.36
C THR A 793 -6.75 9.60 -49.67
N ASP A 794 -7.24 9.94 -48.48
CA ASP A 794 -8.21 9.14 -47.70
C ASP A 794 -9.64 9.73 -47.69
N SER A 795 -9.93 10.70 -48.56
CA SER A 795 -11.28 11.25 -48.78
C SER A 795 -11.87 10.84 -50.14
#